data_54f8efb62b97b241bc03b3327fdef9b9
#
_entry.id   54f8efb62b97b241bc03b3327fdef9b9
#
_cell.length_a   1.000
_cell.length_b   1.000
_cell.length_c   1.000
_cell.angle_alpha   90.00
_cell.angle_beta   90.00
_cell.angle_gamma   90.00
#
_symmetry.space_group_name_H-M   'P 1'
#
loop_
_entity.id
_entity.type
_entity.pdbx_description
1 polymer ?
#
loop_
_entity_poly.entity_id
_entity_poly.type
_entity_poly.pdbx_seq_one_letter_code
_entity_poly.pdbx_strand_id
1 'polypeptide(L)'
;MSSYPRRQVLGTAAAVAAAAAVPLAAAGPAAASDAAATARTASADAVWGPVPDPVPVPLDAHFDNDGVDTSAARGGDFDGSGYTFPGEELPAGPVELDGIAYVFPSSAAGAKNNIVAMGQRVDLPKGRYLSAMFLTAGSYGNASGSATVHYADGSTASAGLGGADWYSSGGPLSAAYRYKPDGTKDTSRVGIGTSEIPLDPQREAVAITLPKLNPAEANKTALHVFGLSLQPAAQGRALALRDAHSTSSLLESTGAQSVEATVVNAGTVGIVTADALTVSVDVPGARTVEPARVTRLAPGEQARVRVGIRNRAGTAPGTVQDGKVVATGRGHQAAASSRKLTLGVPDYEPTDASLSGHQAPYWFHSAKFGIFIHWGVYSVPAWAPVGKQYAEWYWDQMQDPNNPTYAHHKATYGEDFAYDDFIPMFTAKKWDPRAWVELFRDAGAQYHVLTSKHHEGFALWDTKLSDRNAVKMGPKRDIIKELFDASRRYTPELHRGLYFSMPEWFNPDNPWMGHAPRNPYTLEPVPYTGYTSGKDYVKGFQAPQMLELIHDYDPQLLWCDIGGVNDSHNVLAEFFNHGKNRPKPYEVAVNNRSGIGFHDFTTPEYTTYDNTVVAKWESSRGLDPYSYGYNAETPDDRYMSTEEVVHSLVDIVSKNGNFLLDIGPRADGTIPEIMQTRLRETGHWLKTNGEAIYDTTYWSRMAQLGEDLRFTVRPNKAFYIHSLAEPGATLTVEAAVPVRAGDKVTMLGYDRPLNWRTKGGSFVVDVPAAARAAGEHVWVFKVEWKG
;
A
#
# COMPACT_ATOMS: atom_id res chain seq x y z
N MET A 1 25.16 9.23 22.20
CA MET A 1 25.25 9.59 20.79
C MET A 1 25.13 8.29 20.01
N SER A 2 23.91 7.86 19.73
CA SER A 2 23.66 6.64 18.97
C SER A 2 23.29 7.06 17.56
N SER A 3 24.19 6.82 16.63
CA SER A 3 23.95 7.02 15.20
C SER A 3 22.96 5.97 14.70
N TYR A 4 21.79 6.40 14.27
CA TYR A 4 20.90 5.57 13.45
C TYR A 4 21.62 5.17 12.16
N PRO A 5 21.60 3.91 11.74
CA PRO A 5 22.23 3.51 10.49
C PRO A 5 21.47 4.09 9.31
N ARG A 6 22.11 5.00 8.59
CA ARG A 6 21.65 5.50 7.30
C ARG A 6 21.70 4.34 6.30
N ARG A 7 20.56 3.93 5.77
CA ARG A 7 20.53 3.12 4.55
C ARG A 7 20.91 4.03 3.37
N GLN A 8 22.12 3.90 2.89
CA GLN A 8 22.51 4.46 1.60
C GLN A 8 21.83 3.65 0.49
N VAL A 9 20.97 4.30 -0.27
CA VAL A 9 20.49 3.76 -1.55
C VAL A 9 21.54 4.10 -2.59
N LEU A 10 22.40 3.15 -2.92
CA LEU A 10 23.30 3.23 -4.08
C LEU A 10 22.50 2.84 -5.33
N GLY A 11 22.26 3.81 -6.19
CA GLY A 11 21.76 3.56 -7.53
C GLY A 11 22.82 2.83 -8.37
N THR A 12 22.48 1.64 -8.84
CA THR A 12 23.27 0.93 -9.86
C THR A 12 22.77 1.33 -11.23
N ALA A 13 23.65 1.98 -12.00
CA ALA A 13 23.43 2.23 -13.41
C ALA A 13 23.44 0.91 -14.20
N ALA A 14 22.38 0.64 -14.94
CA ALA A 14 22.29 -0.51 -15.84
C ALA A 14 23.18 -0.30 -17.07
N ALA A 15 24.04 -1.25 -17.33
CA ALA A 15 24.81 -1.34 -18.56
C ALA A 15 23.98 -2.02 -19.66
N VAL A 16 23.82 -1.33 -20.78
CA VAL A 16 23.15 -1.84 -21.98
C VAL A 16 24.06 -2.88 -22.66
N ALA A 17 23.58 -4.12 -22.76
CA ALA A 17 24.17 -5.14 -23.60
C ALA A 17 23.32 -5.34 -24.86
N ALA A 18 23.90 -4.99 -26.02
CA ALA A 18 23.30 -5.20 -27.32
C ALA A 18 23.35 -6.70 -27.69
N ALA A 19 22.20 -7.31 -27.97
CA ALA A 19 22.11 -8.64 -28.54
C ALA A 19 21.85 -8.57 -30.05
N ALA A 20 22.67 -9.29 -30.80
CA ALA A 20 22.62 -9.35 -32.25
C ALA A 20 21.46 -10.19 -32.77
N ALA A 21 20.83 -9.73 -33.82
CA ALA A 21 19.78 -10.40 -34.55
C ALA A 21 20.32 -11.52 -35.45
N VAL A 22 19.67 -12.69 -35.42
CA VAL A 22 19.81 -13.79 -36.37
C VAL A 22 18.52 -13.88 -37.22
N PRO A 23 18.60 -13.95 -38.56
CA PRO A 23 17.42 -13.95 -39.41
C PRO A 23 16.78 -15.34 -39.49
N LEU A 24 15.45 -15.41 -39.30
CA LEU A 24 14.62 -16.61 -39.54
C LEU A 24 14.11 -16.62 -40.97
N ALA A 25 14.31 -17.76 -41.61
CA ALA A 25 13.87 -18.05 -42.98
C ALA A 25 12.34 -18.21 -43.07
N ALA A 26 11.79 -17.75 -44.18
CA ALA A 26 10.36 -17.84 -44.50
C ALA A 26 9.91 -19.30 -44.78
N ALA A 27 8.82 -19.74 -44.19
CA ALA A 27 8.02 -20.88 -44.59
C ALA A 27 6.61 -20.42 -44.97
N GLY A 28 6.15 -20.89 -46.13
CA GLY A 28 4.93 -20.47 -46.78
C GLY A 28 3.62 -20.99 -46.13
N PRO A 29 2.45 -20.58 -46.67
CA PRO A 29 1.17 -20.66 -45.97
C PRO A 29 0.59 -22.06 -45.98
N ALA A 30 0.27 -22.60 -44.81
CA ALA A 30 -0.59 -23.77 -44.66
C ALA A 30 -2.04 -23.35 -44.33
N ALA A 31 -2.98 -24.02 -44.98
CA ALA A 31 -4.38 -23.68 -45.05
C ALA A 31 -5.11 -23.61 -43.69
N ALA A 32 -6.00 -22.65 -43.62
CA ALA A 32 -6.98 -22.52 -42.55
C ALA A 32 -7.91 -23.73 -42.54
N SER A 33 -8.02 -24.43 -41.40
CA SER A 33 -9.12 -25.30 -41.11
C SER A 33 -10.06 -24.62 -40.13
N ASP A 34 -11.27 -24.32 -40.58
CA ASP A 34 -12.40 -23.91 -39.77
C ASP A 34 -12.69 -24.96 -38.70
N ALA A 35 -12.33 -24.62 -37.43
CA ALA A 35 -12.96 -25.24 -36.30
C ALA A 35 -13.99 -24.24 -35.74
N ALA A 36 -15.20 -24.34 -36.29
CA ALA A 36 -16.38 -23.70 -35.70
C ALA A 36 -16.51 -24.21 -34.26
N ALA A 37 -16.12 -23.34 -33.29
CA ALA A 37 -16.44 -23.55 -31.89
C ALA A 37 -17.96 -23.51 -31.78
N THR A 38 -18.59 -24.64 -31.67
CA THR A 38 -19.98 -24.81 -31.25
C THR A 38 -20.14 -24.11 -29.92
N ALA A 39 -20.74 -22.93 -29.96
CA ALA A 39 -21.29 -22.28 -28.77
C ALA A 39 -22.39 -23.21 -28.24
N ARG A 40 -22.04 -24.12 -27.30
CA ARG A 40 -23.01 -24.76 -26.45
C ARG A 40 -23.74 -23.68 -25.70
N THR A 41 -25.00 -23.43 -26.08
CA THR A 41 -25.96 -22.72 -25.27
C THR A 41 -25.93 -23.32 -23.87
N ALA A 42 -25.35 -22.59 -22.90
CA ALA A 42 -25.38 -23.01 -21.51
C ALA A 42 -26.85 -23.16 -21.08
N SER A 43 -27.24 -24.37 -20.66
CA SER A 43 -28.58 -24.64 -20.18
C SER A 43 -28.91 -23.70 -19.02
N ALA A 44 -30.18 -23.26 -18.98
CA ALA A 44 -30.70 -22.28 -18.03
C ALA A 44 -30.67 -22.75 -16.55
N ASP A 45 -30.23 -23.99 -16.27
CA ASP A 45 -30.31 -24.63 -14.95
C ASP A 45 -28.96 -25.00 -14.33
N ALA A 46 -27.90 -24.20 -14.59
CA ALA A 46 -26.61 -24.48 -13.99
C ALA A 46 -26.64 -24.18 -12.48
N VAL A 47 -26.79 -25.23 -11.68
CA VAL A 47 -26.66 -25.18 -10.20
C VAL A 47 -25.24 -24.83 -9.83
N TRP A 48 -25.07 -24.03 -8.76
CA TRP A 48 -23.77 -23.74 -8.18
C TRP A 48 -23.17 -25.01 -7.56
N GLY A 49 -21.97 -25.39 -8.00
CA GLY A 49 -21.24 -26.53 -7.47
C GLY A 49 -20.48 -26.22 -6.19
N PRO A 50 -20.12 -27.25 -5.42
CA PRO A 50 -19.25 -27.08 -4.26
C PRO A 50 -17.82 -26.67 -4.72
N VAL A 51 -17.13 -25.97 -3.86
CA VAL A 51 -15.70 -25.69 -4.02
C VAL A 51 -14.94 -26.92 -3.53
N PRO A 52 -14.03 -27.50 -4.32
CA PRO A 52 -13.21 -28.64 -3.88
C PRO A 52 -12.26 -28.21 -2.74
N ASP A 53 -11.94 -29.15 -1.87
CA ASP A 53 -10.98 -28.90 -0.79
C ASP A 53 -9.57 -28.65 -1.35
N PRO A 54 -8.75 -27.83 -0.70
CA PRO A 54 -7.35 -27.64 -1.04
C PRO A 54 -6.53 -28.93 -0.94
N VAL A 55 -5.59 -29.11 -1.87
CA VAL A 55 -4.76 -30.31 -1.98
C VAL A 55 -3.32 -29.98 -1.59
N PRO A 56 -2.81 -30.48 -0.46
CA PRO A 56 -1.40 -30.28 -0.08
C PRO A 56 -0.46 -30.96 -1.08
N VAL A 57 0.66 -30.30 -1.38
CA VAL A 57 1.74 -30.85 -2.20
C VAL A 57 2.93 -31.16 -1.30
N PRO A 58 3.41 -32.39 -1.25
CA PRO A 58 4.60 -32.76 -0.49
C PRO A 58 5.85 -32.02 -1.03
N LEU A 59 6.63 -31.42 -0.15
CA LEU A 59 7.86 -30.70 -0.50
C LEU A 59 9.13 -31.38 0.03
N ASP A 60 9.04 -32.54 0.72
CA ASP A 60 10.14 -33.20 1.41
C ASP A 60 11.36 -33.43 0.51
N ALA A 61 11.13 -33.76 -0.76
CA ALA A 61 12.19 -34.00 -1.75
C ALA A 61 12.93 -32.72 -2.18
N HIS A 62 12.39 -31.56 -1.86
CA HIS A 62 12.93 -30.26 -2.26
C HIS A 62 13.54 -29.48 -1.10
N PHE A 63 13.29 -29.88 0.15
CA PHE A 63 13.87 -29.20 1.30
C PHE A 63 15.40 -29.24 1.27
N ASP A 64 16.03 -28.10 1.36
CA ASP A 64 17.48 -27.92 1.25
C ASP A 64 18.11 -27.19 2.43
N ASN A 65 17.30 -26.60 3.31
CA ASN A 65 17.74 -25.88 4.51
C ASN A 65 17.11 -26.44 5.79
N ASP A 66 17.88 -26.38 6.90
CA ASP A 66 17.43 -26.73 8.24
C ASP A 66 17.26 -25.43 9.05
N GLY A 67 16.06 -24.90 9.11
CA GLY A 67 15.76 -23.62 9.75
C GLY A 67 14.93 -23.70 11.03
N VAL A 68 14.63 -24.93 11.51
CA VAL A 68 13.79 -25.17 12.68
C VAL A 68 14.53 -26.07 13.67
N ASP A 69 14.76 -25.57 14.87
CA ASP A 69 15.37 -26.32 15.98
C ASP A 69 14.37 -26.58 17.10
N THR A 70 14.71 -27.54 17.96
CA THR A 70 14.02 -27.78 19.23
C THR A 70 14.98 -27.64 20.42
N SER A 71 14.47 -27.60 21.64
CA SER A 71 15.29 -27.62 22.85
C SER A 71 16.18 -28.87 22.93
N ALA A 72 15.78 -29.97 22.32
CA ALA A 72 16.48 -31.24 22.29
C ALA A 72 17.35 -31.47 21.04
N ALA A 73 17.14 -30.68 19.97
CA ALA A 73 17.79 -30.86 18.67
C ALA A 73 18.20 -29.51 18.09
N ARG A 74 19.51 -29.32 18.00
CA ARG A 74 20.14 -28.05 17.59
C ARG A 74 21.08 -28.26 16.42
N GLY A 75 21.41 -27.19 15.74
CA GLY A 75 22.38 -27.17 14.64
C GLY A 75 21.82 -26.69 13.34
N GLY A 76 20.56 -26.25 13.34
CA GLY A 76 19.94 -25.58 12.20
C GLY A 76 20.46 -24.14 11.99
N ASP A 77 20.16 -23.61 10.83
CA ASP A 77 20.47 -22.23 10.45
C ASP A 77 19.42 -21.75 9.43
N PHE A 78 18.51 -20.88 9.89
CA PHE A 78 17.48 -20.33 9.01
C PHE A 78 18.00 -19.17 8.17
N ASP A 79 18.81 -18.29 8.77
CA ASP A 79 19.15 -16.99 8.18
C ASP A 79 20.63 -16.82 7.77
N GLY A 80 21.42 -17.87 7.86
CA GLY A 80 22.85 -17.84 7.60
C GLY A 80 23.69 -17.27 8.75
N SER A 81 23.05 -17.00 9.90
CA SER A 81 23.72 -16.56 11.14
C SER A 81 23.45 -17.51 12.32
N GLY A 82 22.87 -18.68 12.05
CA GLY A 82 22.60 -19.72 13.04
C GLY A 82 21.37 -19.48 13.90
N TYR A 83 20.50 -18.53 13.54
CA TYR A 83 19.20 -18.38 14.21
C TYR A 83 18.17 -19.33 13.60
N THR A 84 17.24 -19.85 14.43
CA THR A 84 16.25 -20.84 14.00
C THR A 84 14.88 -20.60 14.64
N PHE A 85 13.83 -21.08 13.98
CA PHE A 85 12.49 -21.18 14.56
C PHE A 85 12.45 -22.23 15.67
N PRO A 86 11.66 -22.03 16.77
CA PRO A 86 11.43 -23.04 17.79
C PRO A 86 10.37 -24.04 17.35
N GLY A 87 10.77 -25.27 17.05
CA GLY A 87 9.87 -26.34 16.62
C GLY A 87 8.81 -26.73 17.63
N GLU A 88 9.04 -26.42 18.93
CA GLU A 88 8.03 -26.63 19.97
C GLU A 88 6.80 -25.73 19.85
N GLU A 89 6.92 -24.59 19.17
CA GLU A 89 5.83 -23.63 18.95
C GLU A 89 5.24 -23.70 17.53
N LEU A 90 5.76 -24.58 16.68
CA LEU A 90 5.29 -24.77 15.33
C LEU A 90 4.57 -26.12 15.19
N PRO A 91 3.61 -26.26 14.25
CA PRO A 91 2.99 -27.54 13.97
C PRO A 91 4.00 -28.53 13.36
N ALA A 92 3.59 -29.81 13.30
CA ALA A 92 4.30 -30.85 12.56
C ALA A 92 3.29 -31.72 11.82
N GLY A 93 3.58 -32.04 10.55
CA GLY A 93 2.68 -32.83 9.71
C GLY A 93 1.47 -32.03 9.20
N PRO A 94 0.31 -32.66 9.05
CA PRO A 94 -0.88 -32.00 8.53
C PRO A 94 -1.36 -30.84 9.44
N VAL A 95 -1.57 -29.69 8.84
CA VAL A 95 -2.09 -28.48 9.52
C VAL A 95 -3.10 -27.80 8.61
N GLU A 96 -4.17 -27.27 9.19
CA GLU A 96 -5.14 -26.42 8.51
C GLU A 96 -5.01 -24.98 9.01
N LEU A 97 -4.80 -24.05 8.07
CA LEU A 97 -4.67 -22.62 8.33
C LEU A 97 -5.68 -21.91 7.42
N ASP A 98 -6.64 -21.21 8.02
CA ASP A 98 -7.70 -20.48 7.31
C ASP A 98 -8.47 -21.34 6.29
N GLY A 99 -8.71 -22.61 6.60
CA GLY A 99 -9.41 -23.56 5.72
C GLY A 99 -8.55 -24.12 4.60
N ILE A 100 -7.23 -23.92 4.67
CA ILE A 100 -6.26 -24.45 3.69
C ILE A 100 -5.42 -25.52 4.37
N ALA A 101 -5.45 -26.74 3.83
CA ALA A 101 -4.66 -27.84 4.34
C ALA A 101 -3.21 -27.75 3.80
N TYR A 102 -2.23 -27.89 4.70
CA TYR A 102 -0.81 -28.02 4.38
C TYR A 102 -0.20 -29.25 5.05
N VAL A 103 0.97 -29.63 4.60
CA VAL A 103 1.86 -30.52 5.35
C VAL A 103 3.05 -29.71 5.81
N PHE A 104 3.13 -29.46 7.11
CA PHE A 104 4.24 -28.71 7.69
C PHE A 104 5.43 -29.64 7.90
N PRO A 105 6.67 -29.19 7.64
CA PRO A 105 7.85 -30.05 7.71
C PRO A 105 8.16 -30.53 9.14
N SER A 106 9.03 -31.52 9.22
CA SER A 106 9.53 -32.05 10.49
C SER A 106 10.58 -31.12 11.11
N SER A 107 10.57 -30.99 12.44
CA SER A 107 11.60 -30.32 13.24
C SER A 107 12.59 -31.31 13.86
N ALA A 108 12.72 -32.53 13.31
CA ALA A 108 13.69 -33.48 13.80
C ALA A 108 15.14 -33.00 13.59
N ALA A 109 16.05 -33.40 14.46
CA ALA A 109 17.46 -32.99 14.43
C ALA A 109 18.11 -33.25 13.07
N GLY A 110 18.65 -32.19 12.43
CA GLY A 110 19.33 -32.28 11.14
C GLY A 110 18.41 -32.53 9.95
N ALA A 111 17.08 -32.48 10.12
CA ALA A 111 16.13 -32.60 9.04
C ALA A 111 16.08 -31.29 8.25
N LYS A 112 16.17 -31.40 6.92
CA LYS A 112 15.84 -30.25 6.06
C LYS A 112 14.34 -30.00 6.14
N ASN A 113 13.93 -28.75 6.36
CA ASN A 113 12.55 -28.40 6.68
C ASN A 113 12.01 -27.17 5.93
N ASN A 114 12.83 -26.57 5.07
CA ASN A 114 12.38 -25.53 4.18
C ASN A 114 13.23 -25.51 2.90
N ILE A 115 12.70 -24.86 1.85
CA ILE A 115 13.40 -24.62 0.58
C ILE A 115 13.86 -23.17 0.60
N VAL A 116 15.16 -22.92 0.39
CA VAL A 116 15.65 -21.59 0.04
C VAL A 116 15.45 -21.38 -1.45
N ALA A 117 14.62 -20.42 -1.84
CA ALA A 117 14.20 -20.23 -3.23
C ALA A 117 15.35 -19.80 -4.13
N MET A 118 15.88 -20.73 -4.90
CA MET A 118 17.00 -20.55 -5.84
C MET A 118 16.69 -21.11 -7.24
N GLY A 119 15.41 -21.09 -7.65
CA GLY A 119 14.99 -21.56 -8.96
C GLY A 119 14.64 -23.06 -9.03
N GLN A 120 14.36 -23.70 -7.90
CA GLN A 120 13.94 -25.10 -7.90
C GLN A 120 12.60 -25.26 -8.60
N ARG A 121 12.48 -26.33 -9.38
CA ARG A 121 11.22 -26.74 -10.00
C ARG A 121 10.49 -27.73 -9.08
N VAL A 122 9.25 -27.38 -8.72
CA VAL A 122 8.33 -28.22 -7.99
C VAL A 122 7.27 -28.74 -8.95
N ASP A 123 7.22 -30.04 -9.16
CA ASP A 123 6.19 -30.66 -9.99
C ASP A 123 4.87 -30.73 -9.23
N LEU A 124 3.77 -30.45 -9.92
CA LEU A 124 2.43 -30.44 -9.36
C LEU A 124 1.64 -31.69 -9.78
N PRO A 125 0.72 -32.19 -8.96
CA PRO A 125 -0.31 -33.08 -9.43
C PRO A 125 -1.03 -32.45 -10.62
N LYS A 126 -1.24 -33.22 -11.69
CA LYS A 126 -1.93 -32.70 -12.88
C LYS A 126 -3.35 -32.28 -12.54
N GLY A 127 -3.69 -31.04 -12.87
CA GLY A 127 -5.02 -30.54 -12.55
C GLY A 127 -5.24 -29.11 -13.02
N ARG A 128 -6.48 -28.66 -12.85
CA ARG A 128 -6.90 -27.27 -13.08
C ARG A 128 -7.09 -26.63 -11.72
N TYR A 129 -6.29 -25.64 -11.43
CA TYR A 129 -6.23 -24.99 -10.12
C TYR A 129 -6.53 -23.50 -10.25
N LEU A 130 -7.09 -22.94 -9.18
CA LEU A 130 -7.30 -21.49 -9.03
C LEU A 130 -6.04 -20.80 -8.56
N SER A 131 -5.32 -21.45 -7.63
CA SER A 131 -4.12 -20.88 -7.04
C SER A 131 -3.23 -21.96 -6.42
N ALA A 132 -1.95 -21.59 -6.23
CA ALA A 132 -0.98 -22.28 -5.41
C ALA A 132 -0.66 -21.42 -4.19
N MET A 133 -0.92 -21.94 -2.99
CA MET A 133 -0.80 -21.25 -1.72
C MET A 133 0.41 -21.77 -0.98
N PHE A 134 1.32 -20.86 -0.63
CA PHE A 134 2.60 -21.17 -0.02
C PHE A 134 2.66 -20.70 1.43
N LEU A 135 3.36 -21.45 2.29
CA LEU A 135 3.85 -20.98 3.58
C LEU A 135 5.27 -20.45 3.38
N THR A 136 5.49 -19.16 3.63
CA THR A 136 6.75 -18.48 3.30
C THR A 136 7.23 -17.57 4.42
N ALA A 137 8.55 -17.39 4.50
CA ALA A 137 9.17 -16.34 5.31
C ALA A 137 10.39 -15.78 4.58
N GLY A 138 10.70 -14.51 4.80
CA GLY A 138 11.95 -13.89 4.37
C GLY A 138 12.97 -13.90 5.50
N SER A 139 14.25 -13.94 5.20
CA SER A 139 15.35 -13.61 6.12
C SER A 139 16.04 -12.33 5.67
N TYR A 140 16.49 -11.51 6.64
CA TYR A 140 17.10 -10.19 6.40
C TYR A 140 16.24 -9.24 5.52
N GLY A 141 14.96 -9.20 5.79
CA GLY A 141 13.99 -8.36 5.11
C GLY A 141 12.91 -9.14 4.38
N ASN A 142 11.96 -8.41 3.81
CA ASN A 142 10.94 -8.99 2.95
C ASN A 142 11.59 -9.50 1.66
N ALA A 143 11.37 -10.77 1.35
CA ALA A 143 11.89 -11.42 0.15
C ALA A 143 10.78 -11.56 -0.89
N SER A 144 11.07 -11.24 -2.15
CA SER A 144 10.13 -11.46 -3.25
C SER A 144 10.87 -11.68 -4.58
N GLY A 145 10.24 -12.41 -5.48
CA GLY A 145 10.76 -12.65 -6.81
C GLY A 145 9.72 -13.27 -7.74
N SER A 146 10.09 -13.46 -8.98
CA SER A 146 9.21 -14.02 -10.01
C SER A 146 9.30 -15.55 -10.02
N ALA A 147 8.18 -16.22 -9.79
CA ALA A 147 8.01 -17.65 -10.01
C ALA A 147 7.47 -17.90 -11.43
N THR A 148 7.76 -19.07 -12.00
CA THR A 148 7.23 -19.49 -13.31
C THR A 148 6.30 -20.69 -13.15
N VAL A 149 5.05 -20.51 -13.55
CA VAL A 149 4.06 -21.60 -13.65
C VAL A 149 4.18 -22.27 -15.01
N HIS A 150 4.24 -23.58 -15.05
CA HIS A 150 4.29 -24.39 -16.27
C HIS A 150 2.96 -25.13 -16.50
N TYR A 151 2.45 -25.08 -17.72
CA TYR A 151 1.21 -25.73 -18.11
C TYR A 151 1.47 -26.90 -19.06
N ALA A 152 0.55 -27.85 -19.09
CA ALA A 152 0.67 -29.07 -19.90
C ALA A 152 0.72 -28.82 -21.42
N ASP A 153 0.22 -27.68 -21.87
CA ASP A 153 0.27 -27.23 -23.27
C ASP A 153 1.65 -26.63 -23.66
N GLY A 154 2.62 -26.65 -22.76
CA GLY A 154 3.96 -26.11 -22.96
C GLY A 154 4.06 -24.59 -22.70
N SER A 155 2.95 -23.93 -22.44
CA SER A 155 2.94 -22.51 -22.09
C SER A 155 3.39 -22.27 -20.65
N THR A 156 3.84 -21.05 -20.35
CA THR A 156 4.21 -20.61 -19.00
C THR A 156 3.49 -19.34 -18.62
N ALA A 157 3.43 -19.05 -17.33
CA ALA A 157 3.01 -17.76 -16.80
C ALA A 157 3.94 -17.36 -15.66
N SER A 158 4.23 -16.05 -15.55
CA SER A 158 5.01 -15.47 -14.46
C SER A 158 4.09 -14.97 -13.37
N ALA A 159 4.47 -15.19 -12.11
CA ALA A 159 3.73 -14.67 -10.95
C ALA A 159 4.68 -14.33 -9.81
N GLY A 160 4.34 -13.31 -9.02
CA GLY A 160 5.11 -12.96 -7.84
C GLY A 160 4.97 -14.00 -6.73
N LEU A 161 6.08 -14.39 -6.11
CA LEU A 161 6.10 -15.17 -4.88
C LEU A 161 7.02 -14.47 -3.88
N GLY A 162 6.52 -14.24 -2.65
CA GLY A 162 7.30 -13.56 -1.62
C GLY A 162 7.01 -14.08 -0.22
N GLY A 163 7.77 -13.56 0.75
CA GLY A 163 7.59 -13.79 2.17
C GLY A 163 7.99 -12.55 2.94
N ALA A 164 7.19 -12.17 3.95
CA ALA A 164 7.57 -11.12 4.89
C ALA A 164 8.79 -11.56 5.70
N ASP A 165 9.55 -10.58 6.19
CA ASP A 165 10.65 -10.85 7.13
C ASP A 165 10.12 -11.66 8.32
N TRP A 166 10.77 -12.79 8.62
CA TRP A 166 10.35 -13.66 9.71
C TRP A 166 10.36 -12.97 11.08
N TYR A 167 11.19 -11.96 11.22
CA TYR A 167 11.36 -11.18 12.44
C TYR A 167 10.19 -10.20 12.71
N SER A 168 9.51 -9.76 11.67
CA SER A 168 8.39 -8.81 11.76
C SER A 168 7.04 -9.43 11.43
N SER A 169 7.00 -10.69 11.03
CA SER A 169 5.79 -11.31 10.54
C SER A 169 4.88 -11.78 11.66
N GLY A 170 3.69 -11.19 11.76
CA GLY A 170 2.55 -11.72 12.51
C GLY A 170 1.76 -12.74 11.71
N GLY A 171 2.41 -13.63 10.93
CA GLY A 171 1.76 -14.60 10.06
C GLY A 171 0.89 -15.63 10.80
N PRO A 172 0.15 -16.49 10.08
CA PRO A 172 -0.76 -17.50 10.66
C PRO A 172 -0.02 -18.52 11.52
N LEU A 173 1.30 -18.68 11.30
CA LEU A 173 2.18 -19.41 12.18
C LEU A 173 3.17 -18.45 12.80
N SER A 174 3.21 -18.37 14.13
CA SER A 174 4.14 -17.50 14.84
C SER A 174 4.63 -18.15 16.12
N ALA A 175 5.88 -17.82 16.49
CA ALA A 175 6.51 -18.25 17.73
C ALA A 175 6.87 -17.03 18.58
N ALA A 176 6.80 -17.18 19.91
CA ALA A 176 7.05 -16.11 20.85
C ALA A 176 8.54 -15.78 21.01
N TYR A 177 9.42 -16.66 20.52
CA TYR A 177 10.87 -16.51 20.57
C TYR A 177 11.51 -17.22 19.37
N ARG A 178 12.81 -17.00 19.19
CA ARG A 178 13.68 -17.77 18.28
C ARG A 178 14.88 -18.30 19.05
N TYR A 179 15.55 -19.28 18.48
CA TYR A 179 16.81 -19.74 19.03
C TYR A 179 18.00 -18.98 18.44
N LYS A 180 18.96 -18.62 19.32
CA LYS A 180 20.26 -18.07 18.92
C LYS A 180 21.23 -19.18 18.54
N PRO A 181 22.35 -18.88 17.86
CA PRO A 181 23.38 -19.83 17.52
C PRO A 181 23.96 -20.57 18.75
N ASP A 182 23.99 -19.91 19.90
CA ASP A 182 24.45 -20.51 21.18
C ASP A 182 23.39 -21.39 21.87
N GLY A 183 22.19 -21.48 21.25
CA GLY A 183 21.06 -22.23 21.75
C GLY A 183 20.23 -21.56 22.83
N THR A 184 20.54 -20.32 23.20
CA THR A 184 19.69 -19.54 24.10
C THR A 184 18.47 -18.97 23.35
N LYS A 185 17.43 -18.61 24.11
CA LYS A 185 16.24 -17.99 23.54
C LYS A 185 16.42 -16.48 23.33
N ASP A 186 16.05 -16.00 22.19
CA ASP A 186 15.81 -14.59 21.90
C ASP A 186 14.30 -14.36 21.90
N THR A 187 13.80 -13.51 22.78
CA THR A 187 12.36 -13.27 22.99
C THR A 187 11.70 -12.47 21.87
N SER A 188 12.41 -12.24 20.78
CA SER A 188 11.84 -11.65 19.57
C SER A 188 10.87 -12.62 18.91
N ARG A 189 9.66 -12.14 18.65
CA ARG A 189 8.64 -12.90 17.95
C ARG A 189 9.04 -13.13 16.51
N VAL A 190 8.82 -14.33 16.00
CA VAL A 190 9.08 -14.71 14.61
C VAL A 190 7.87 -15.41 14.02
N GLY A 191 7.74 -15.41 12.68
CA GLY A 191 6.57 -16.00 12.05
C GLY A 191 6.78 -16.45 10.61
N ILE A 192 5.84 -17.28 10.15
CA ILE A 192 5.73 -17.78 8.78
C ILE A 192 4.40 -17.27 8.24
N GLY A 193 4.46 -16.55 7.15
CA GLY A 193 3.31 -16.00 6.45
C GLY A 193 2.78 -16.91 5.36
N THR A 194 1.78 -16.41 4.64
CA THR A 194 1.23 -17.04 3.42
C THR A 194 1.52 -16.18 2.21
N SER A 195 1.72 -16.84 1.06
CA SER A 195 1.81 -16.20 -0.25
C SER A 195 1.01 -17.00 -1.27
N GLU A 196 0.31 -16.36 -2.19
CA GLU A 196 -0.54 -17.03 -3.17
C GLU A 196 -0.10 -16.69 -4.59
N ILE A 197 0.06 -17.73 -5.42
CA ILE A 197 0.24 -17.60 -6.87
C ILE A 197 -1.10 -17.93 -7.53
N PRO A 198 -1.76 -17.00 -8.21
CA PRO A 198 -2.95 -17.31 -8.99
C PRO A 198 -2.59 -18.17 -10.23
N LEU A 199 -3.38 -19.22 -10.46
CA LEU A 199 -3.24 -20.12 -11.59
C LEU A 199 -4.37 -19.90 -12.59
N ASP A 200 -4.17 -20.31 -13.85
CA ASP A 200 -5.21 -20.27 -14.86
C ASP A 200 -6.04 -21.57 -14.83
N PRO A 201 -7.27 -21.56 -14.32
CA PRO A 201 -8.08 -22.77 -14.20
C PRO A 201 -8.59 -23.29 -15.55
N GLN A 202 -8.32 -22.60 -16.64
CA GLN A 202 -8.63 -23.07 -17.99
C GLN A 202 -7.49 -23.91 -18.59
N ARG A 203 -6.30 -23.90 -17.97
CA ARG A 203 -5.13 -24.70 -18.35
C ARG A 203 -4.77 -25.70 -17.25
N GLU A 204 -4.17 -26.80 -17.61
CA GLU A 204 -3.68 -27.82 -16.67
C GLU A 204 -2.29 -27.43 -16.20
N ALA A 205 -2.14 -27.06 -14.92
CA ALA A 205 -0.84 -26.75 -14.34
C ALA A 205 -0.08 -28.04 -14.01
N VAL A 206 1.24 -28.07 -14.29
CA VAL A 206 2.09 -29.24 -14.13
C VAL A 206 3.31 -29.01 -13.26
N ALA A 207 3.78 -27.78 -13.12
CA ALA A 207 4.90 -27.44 -12.23
C ALA A 207 4.95 -25.94 -11.91
N ILE A 208 5.68 -25.59 -10.86
CA ILE A 208 6.09 -24.22 -10.53
C ILE A 208 7.60 -24.20 -10.35
N THR A 209 8.29 -23.28 -11.04
CA THR A 209 9.68 -22.97 -10.75
C THR A 209 9.71 -21.79 -9.78
N LEU A 210 10.33 -21.98 -8.62
CA LEU A 210 10.46 -20.96 -7.59
C LEU A 210 11.34 -19.77 -8.07
N PRO A 211 11.23 -18.58 -7.47
CA PRO A 211 12.12 -17.49 -7.77
C PRO A 211 13.59 -17.87 -7.55
N LYS A 212 14.49 -17.30 -8.32
CA LYS A 212 15.92 -17.43 -8.08
C LYS A 212 16.42 -16.19 -7.33
N LEU A 213 16.52 -16.31 -6.01
CA LEU A 213 16.97 -15.26 -5.11
C LEU A 213 18.35 -15.58 -4.51
N ASN A 214 18.66 -15.02 -3.36
CA ASN A 214 19.90 -15.30 -2.66
C ASN A 214 19.83 -16.60 -1.85
N PRO A 215 20.96 -17.25 -1.61
CA PRO A 215 21.05 -18.29 -0.59
C PRO A 215 20.84 -17.72 0.82
N ALA A 216 20.51 -18.56 1.79
CA ALA A 216 20.41 -18.18 3.20
C ALA A 216 21.81 -17.89 3.78
N GLU A 217 22.22 -16.65 3.64
CA GLU A 217 23.50 -16.13 4.12
C GLU A 217 23.28 -14.84 4.93
N ALA A 218 24.15 -14.63 5.89
CA ALA A 218 24.10 -13.44 6.75
C ALA A 218 24.06 -12.14 5.92
N ASN A 219 23.13 -11.26 6.27
CA ASN A 219 22.88 -9.96 5.60
C ASN A 219 22.45 -10.05 4.13
N LYS A 220 21.97 -11.22 3.68
CA LYS A 220 21.35 -11.38 2.36
C LYS A 220 19.88 -11.75 2.50
N THR A 221 19.02 -11.01 1.82
CA THR A 221 17.59 -11.32 1.81
C THR A 221 17.34 -12.60 1.03
N ALA A 222 16.79 -13.62 1.69
CA ALA A 222 16.42 -14.90 1.09
C ALA A 222 14.95 -15.23 1.33
N LEU A 223 14.33 -15.99 0.43
CA LEU A 223 12.97 -16.49 0.54
C LEU A 223 12.98 -17.96 0.92
N HIS A 224 12.25 -18.31 1.96
CA HIS A 224 12.08 -19.65 2.47
C HIS A 224 10.65 -20.15 2.25
N VAL A 225 10.50 -21.39 1.79
CA VAL A 225 9.22 -22.05 1.55
C VAL A 225 9.09 -23.28 2.42
N PHE A 226 8.05 -23.33 3.26
CA PHE A 226 7.78 -24.41 4.22
C PHE A 226 6.65 -25.33 3.77
N GLY A 227 5.73 -24.88 2.96
CA GLY A 227 4.58 -25.66 2.53
C GLY A 227 3.94 -25.13 1.25
N LEU A 228 3.22 -26.02 0.57
CA LEU A 228 2.47 -25.72 -0.64
C LEU A 228 1.14 -26.46 -0.60
N SER A 229 0.07 -25.74 -0.96
CA SER A 229 -1.25 -26.32 -1.20
C SER A 229 -1.82 -25.77 -2.51
N LEU A 230 -2.60 -26.55 -3.19
CA LEU A 230 -3.28 -26.18 -4.44
C LEU A 230 -4.78 -26.09 -4.21
N GLN A 231 -5.41 -25.02 -4.67
CA GLN A 231 -6.87 -24.89 -4.70
C GLN A 231 -7.41 -25.40 -6.04
N PRO A 232 -8.08 -26.57 -6.10
CA PRO A 232 -8.65 -27.05 -7.36
C PRO A 232 -9.81 -26.15 -7.82
N ALA A 233 -9.99 -26.04 -9.15
CA ALA A 233 -11.14 -25.39 -9.74
C ALA A 233 -12.33 -26.35 -9.82
N ALA A 234 -13.51 -25.90 -9.40
CA ALA A 234 -14.75 -26.65 -9.58
C ALA A 234 -15.18 -26.65 -11.05
N GLN A 235 -15.72 -27.77 -11.54
CA GLN A 235 -16.33 -27.81 -12.86
C GLN A 235 -17.63 -26.99 -12.89
N GLY A 236 -17.79 -26.12 -13.87
CA GLY A 236 -18.98 -25.26 -13.98
C GLY A 236 -18.90 -23.99 -13.14
N ARG A 237 -20.03 -23.58 -12.55
CA ARG A 237 -20.13 -22.42 -11.66
C ARG A 237 -19.91 -22.81 -10.21
N ALA A 238 -19.00 -22.18 -9.55
CA ALA A 238 -18.80 -22.30 -8.11
C ALA A 238 -18.30 -20.99 -7.54
N LEU A 239 -18.63 -20.71 -6.29
CA LEU A 239 -18.20 -19.51 -5.56
C LEU A 239 -17.63 -19.89 -4.21
N ALA A 240 -16.56 -19.18 -3.83
CA ALA A 240 -16.11 -19.12 -2.45
C ALA A 240 -16.31 -17.69 -1.90
N LEU A 241 -16.57 -17.60 -0.59
CA LEU A 241 -16.55 -16.38 0.18
C LEU A 241 -15.41 -16.48 1.19
N ARG A 242 -14.45 -15.56 1.09
CA ARG A 242 -13.28 -15.49 1.99
C ARG A 242 -13.29 -14.17 2.74
N ASP A 243 -12.52 -14.08 3.80
CA ASP A 243 -12.20 -12.85 4.55
C ASP A 243 -13.43 -12.01 4.93
N ALA A 244 -14.56 -12.67 5.18
CA ALA A 244 -15.79 -11.99 5.57
C ALA A 244 -15.66 -11.44 7.00
N HIS A 245 -15.77 -10.12 7.18
CA HIS A 245 -15.65 -9.45 8.47
C HIS A 245 -16.40 -8.11 8.49
N SER A 246 -16.78 -7.68 9.69
CA SER A 246 -17.31 -6.33 9.90
C SER A 246 -16.20 -5.31 9.87
N THR A 247 -16.46 -4.15 9.28
CA THR A 247 -15.51 -3.04 9.23
C THR A 247 -15.99 -1.87 10.11
N SER A 248 -15.08 -0.94 10.38
CA SER A 248 -15.45 0.36 10.96
C SER A 248 -15.95 1.35 9.89
N SER A 249 -15.76 1.03 8.61
CA SER A 249 -16.11 1.91 7.50
C SER A 249 -17.60 1.95 7.22
N LEU A 250 -18.05 3.11 6.76
CA LEU A 250 -19.42 3.36 6.35
C LEU A 250 -19.53 3.40 4.81
N LEU A 251 -20.66 2.99 4.28
CA LEU A 251 -20.98 3.18 2.87
C LEU A 251 -21.46 4.62 2.66
N GLU A 252 -20.82 5.35 1.75
CA GLU A 252 -21.15 6.74 1.43
C GLU A 252 -22.63 6.93 1.00
N SER A 253 -23.14 5.95 0.23
CA SER A 253 -24.52 5.94 -0.28
C SER A 253 -25.59 5.95 0.79
N THR A 254 -25.35 5.27 1.91
CA THR A 254 -26.38 4.99 2.93
C THR A 254 -25.96 5.35 4.34
N GLY A 255 -24.66 5.61 4.59
CA GLY A 255 -24.11 5.73 5.95
C GLY A 255 -24.26 4.45 6.77
N ALA A 256 -24.42 3.30 6.12
CA ALA A 256 -24.53 2.00 6.77
C ALA A 256 -23.14 1.43 7.05
N GLN A 257 -22.98 0.70 8.15
CA GLN A 257 -21.74 -0.03 8.41
C GLN A 257 -21.47 -1.02 7.28
N SER A 258 -20.22 -1.09 6.83
CA SER A 258 -19.77 -2.04 5.82
C SER A 258 -19.39 -3.38 6.46
N VAL A 259 -19.84 -4.47 5.85
CA VAL A 259 -19.27 -5.81 6.02
C VAL A 259 -18.55 -6.13 4.72
N GLU A 260 -17.25 -6.40 4.79
CA GLU A 260 -16.44 -6.78 3.65
C GLU A 260 -16.37 -8.29 3.49
N ALA A 261 -16.29 -8.75 2.25
CA ALA A 261 -16.00 -10.13 1.91
C ALA A 261 -15.29 -10.20 0.55
N THR A 262 -14.48 -11.21 0.36
CA THR A 262 -13.86 -11.54 -0.93
C THR A 262 -14.69 -12.62 -1.62
N VAL A 263 -15.28 -12.28 -2.77
CA VAL A 263 -15.98 -13.22 -3.64
C VAL A 263 -14.98 -13.78 -4.63
N VAL A 264 -14.80 -15.10 -4.64
CA VAL A 264 -13.90 -15.82 -5.55
C VAL A 264 -14.72 -16.65 -6.52
N ASN A 265 -14.50 -16.49 -7.82
CA ASN A 265 -15.03 -17.42 -8.81
C ASN A 265 -14.20 -18.71 -8.78
N ALA A 266 -14.67 -19.68 -8.01
CA ALA A 266 -14.02 -20.98 -7.82
C ALA A 266 -14.30 -21.98 -8.94
N GLY A 267 -15.09 -21.59 -9.93
CA GLY A 267 -15.47 -22.44 -11.05
C GLY A 267 -14.67 -22.22 -12.33
N THR A 268 -14.91 -23.06 -13.32
CA THR A 268 -14.35 -22.93 -14.68
C THR A 268 -15.20 -22.06 -15.61
N VAL A 269 -16.35 -21.56 -15.13
CA VAL A 269 -17.27 -20.69 -15.87
C VAL A 269 -17.29 -19.29 -15.27
N GLY A 270 -17.14 -18.27 -16.12
CA GLY A 270 -17.16 -16.86 -15.66
C GLY A 270 -18.53 -16.42 -15.15
N ILE A 271 -18.52 -15.61 -14.10
CA ILE A 271 -19.70 -14.90 -13.59
C ILE A 271 -20.01 -13.74 -14.52
N VAL A 272 -21.29 -13.55 -14.79
CA VAL A 272 -21.81 -12.50 -15.69
C VAL A 272 -23.03 -11.84 -15.05
N THR A 273 -23.45 -10.68 -15.58
CA THR A 273 -24.61 -9.92 -15.11
C THR A 273 -25.89 -10.77 -15.04
N ALA A 274 -26.09 -11.68 -16.02
CA ALA A 274 -27.24 -12.60 -16.05
C ALA A 274 -27.27 -13.60 -14.87
N ASP A 275 -26.17 -13.74 -14.13
CA ASP A 275 -26.14 -14.54 -12.91
C ASP A 275 -26.81 -13.83 -11.72
N ALA A 276 -27.06 -12.51 -11.84
CA ALA A 276 -27.70 -11.67 -10.83
C ALA A 276 -27.07 -11.88 -9.42
N LEU A 277 -25.72 -12.01 -9.39
CA LEU A 277 -25.01 -12.31 -8.15
C LEU A 277 -25.07 -11.14 -7.17
N THR A 278 -25.61 -11.40 -6.00
CA THR A 278 -25.68 -10.46 -4.87
C THR A 278 -25.08 -11.09 -3.63
N VAL A 279 -24.47 -10.25 -2.80
CA VAL A 279 -23.95 -10.64 -1.49
C VAL A 279 -24.70 -9.85 -0.41
N SER A 280 -25.16 -10.56 0.62
CA SER A 280 -25.92 -10.02 1.74
C SER A 280 -25.41 -10.59 3.07
N VAL A 281 -25.84 -9.99 4.17
CA VAL A 281 -25.53 -10.44 5.52
C VAL A 281 -26.83 -10.89 6.18
N ASP A 282 -26.81 -12.09 6.73
CA ASP A 282 -27.88 -12.67 7.55
C ASP A 282 -27.38 -12.80 8.99
N VAL A 283 -27.87 -11.94 9.86
CA VAL A 283 -27.54 -11.87 11.30
C VAL A 283 -28.73 -11.36 12.09
N PRO A 284 -29.05 -11.93 13.28
CA PRO A 284 -30.26 -11.55 14.01
C PRO A 284 -30.34 -10.07 14.39
N GLY A 285 -29.21 -9.48 14.83
CA GLY A 285 -29.16 -8.11 15.37
C GLY A 285 -29.07 -7.00 14.33
N ALA A 286 -28.91 -7.32 13.04
CA ALA A 286 -28.84 -6.33 11.98
C ALA A 286 -29.65 -6.74 10.76
N ARG A 287 -29.72 -5.86 9.77
CA ARG A 287 -30.32 -6.13 8.46
C ARG A 287 -29.43 -5.58 7.36
N THR A 288 -29.31 -6.28 6.27
CA THR A 288 -28.73 -5.75 5.04
C THR A 288 -29.64 -4.62 4.53
N VAL A 289 -29.03 -3.45 4.29
CA VAL A 289 -29.69 -2.28 3.68
C VAL A 289 -29.16 -1.99 2.28
N GLU A 290 -27.94 -2.44 2.00
CA GLU A 290 -27.30 -2.31 0.69
C GLU A 290 -26.53 -3.61 0.39
N PRO A 291 -27.12 -4.55 -0.38
CA PRO A 291 -26.41 -5.74 -0.82
C PRO A 291 -25.37 -5.39 -1.87
N ALA A 292 -24.22 -6.03 -1.82
CA ALA A 292 -23.22 -5.91 -2.87
C ALA A 292 -23.65 -6.69 -4.12
N ARG A 293 -23.19 -6.23 -5.29
CA ARG A 293 -23.44 -6.89 -6.58
C ARG A 293 -22.11 -7.21 -7.25
N VAL A 294 -22.05 -8.37 -7.90
CA VAL A 294 -20.94 -8.79 -8.74
C VAL A 294 -21.48 -9.10 -10.13
N THR A 295 -21.12 -8.28 -11.11
CA THR A 295 -21.61 -8.42 -12.48
C THR A 295 -20.60 -9.10 -13.39
N ARG A 296 -19.35 -9.17 -12.98
CA ARG A 296 -18.27 -9.77 -13.75
C ARG A 296 -17.21 -10.36 -12.83
N LEU A 297 -16.85 -11.61 -13.07
CA LEU A 297 -15.71 -12.27 -12.43
C LEU A 297 -15.27 -13.47 -13.29
N ALA A 298 -14.08 -13.41 -13.89
CA ALA A 298 -13.55 -14.52 -14.67
C ALA A 298 -13.19 -15.72 -13.77
N PRO A 299 -13.05 -16.93 -14.34
CA PRO A 299 -12.60 -18.08 -13.56
C PRO A 299 -11.29 -17.80 -12.82
N GLY A 300 -11.23 -18.09 -11.52
CA GLY A 300 -10.08 -17.85 -10.66
C GLY A 300 -9.89 -16.38 -10.24
N GLU A 301 -10.72 -15.46 -10.70
CA GLU A 301 -10.68 -14.07 -10.24
C GLU A 301 -11.46 -13.87 -8.95
N GLN A 302 -11.09 -12.83 -8.24
CA GLN A 302 -11.73 -12.42 -6.99
C GLN A 302 -12.08 -10.92 -6.99
N ALA A 303 -13.11 -10.59 -6.25
CA ALA A 303 -13.52 -9.22 -6.01
C ALA A 303 -13.83 -9.01 -4.53
N ARG A 304 -13.25 -7.98 -3.93
CA ARG A 304 -13.67 -7.48 -2.62
C ARG A 304 -14.99 -6.76 -2.78
N VAL A 305 -15.95 -7.11 -1.96
CA VAL A 305 -17.31 -6.54 -1.97
C VAL A 305 -17.64 -5.95 -0.61
N ARG A 306 -18.50 -4.93 -0.59
CA ARG A 306 -18.95 -4.23 0.62
C ARG A 306 -20.47 -4.33 0.71
N VAL A 307 -20.96 -4.86 1.82
CA VAL A 307 -22.38 -5.03 2.12
C VAL A 307 -22.76 -4.07 3.23
N GLY A 308 -23.71 -3.18 2.98
CA GLY A 308 -24.23 -2.25 3.99
C GLY A 308 -25.19 -2.92 4.95
N ILE A 309 -24.91 -2.82 6.26
CA ILE A 309 -25.80 -3.29 7.32
C ILE A 309 -26.21 -2.16 8.27
N ARG A 310 -27.40 -2.30 8.89
CA ARG A 310 -27.83 -1.45 10.00
C ARG A 310 -28.34 -2.30 11.15
N ASN A 311 -27.97 -1.91 12.35
CA ASN A 311 -28.48 -2.54 13.56
C ASN A 311 -30.00 -2.45 13.61
N ARG A 312 -30.64 -3.49 14.14
CA ARG A 312 -32.07 -3.49 14.51
C ARG A 312 -32.28 -2.74 15.82
N ALA A 313 -33.45 -2.28 16.04
CA ALA A 313 -33.82 -1.66 17.31
C ALA A 313 -33.46 -2.61 18.48
N GLY A 314 -32.81 -2.07 19.49
CA GLY A 314 -32.32 -2.83 20.65
C GLY A 314 -30.97 -3.49 20.51
N THR A 315 -30.31 -3.43 19.33
CA THR A 315 -28.94 -3.90 19.16
C THR A 315 -27.97 -2.73 19.36
N ALA A 316 -27.18 -2.76 20.42
CA ALA A 316 -26.17 -1.74 20.70
C ALA A 316 -24.99 -1.83 19.72
N PRO A 317 -24.34 -0.70 19.37
CA PRO A 317 -23.08 -0.73 18.65
C PRO A 317 -22.02 -1.57 19.40
N GLY A 318 -21.22 -2.32 18.66
CA GLY A 318 -20.23 -3.23 19.23
C GLY A 318 -20.75 -4.62 19.62
N THR A 319 -22.06 -4.88 19.46
CA THR A 319 -22.61 -6.22 19.72
C THR A 319 -22.01 -7.25 18.75
N VAL A 320 -21.39 -8.30 19.30
CA VAL A 320 -20.84 -9.41 18.51
C VAL A 320 -21.84 -10.54 18.41
N GLN A 321 -22.17 -10.98 17.20
CA GLN A 321 -23.14 -12.08 16.96
C GLN A 321 -22.64 -13.01 15.87
N ASP A 322 -23.02 -14.29 15.96
CA ASP A 322 -22.86 -15.23 14.88
C ASP A 322 -23.82 -14.88 13.73
N GLY A 323 -23.25 -14.77 12.54
CA GLY A 323 -23.96 -14.40 11.32
C GLY A 323 -23.40 -15.12 10.12
N LYS A 324 -24.03 -14.91 8.97
CA LYS A 324 -23.60 -15.46 7.68
C LYS A 324 -23.51 -14.35 6.66
N VAL A 325 -22.43 -14.32 5.92
CA VAL A 325 -22.36 -13.62 4.64
C VAL A 325 -22.79 -14.60 3.57
N VAL A 326 -23.79 -14.23 2.77
CA VAL A 326 -24.44 -15.12 1.80
C VAL A 326 -24.37 -14.51 0.41
N ALA A 327 -23.81 -15.26 -0.53
CA ALA A 327 -23.88 -14.94 -1.95
C ALA A 327 -25.02 -15.71 -2.61
N THR A 328 -25.88 -14.99 -3.33
CA THR A 328 -27.04 -15.54 -4.04
C THR A 328 -26.92 -15.20 -5.52
N GLY A 329 -27.01 -16.21 -6.38
CA GLY A 329 -27.01 -16.04 -7.82
C GLY A 329 -28.12 -16.87 -8.48
N ARG A 330 -28.80 -16.31 -9.46
CA ARG A 330 -29.94 -16.97 -10.16
C ARG A 330 -31.06 -17.45 -9.19
N GLY A 331 -31.26 -16.73 -8.10
CA GLY A 331 -32.26 -17.08 -7.07
C GLY A 331 -31.85 -18.22 -6.13
N HIS A 332 -30.63 -18.76 -6.25
CA HIS A 332 -30.14 -19.85 -5.40
C HIS A 332 -28.90 -19.39 -4.61
N GLN A 333 -28.72 -19.92 -3.40
CA GLN A 333 -27.51 -19.70 -2.63
C GLN A 333 -26.31 -20.32 -3.38
N ALA A 334 -25.33 -19.47 -3.70
CA ALA A 334 -24.12 -19.85 -4.41
C ALA A 334 -22.96 -20.15 -3.45
N ALA A 335 -22.90 -19.41 -2.33
CA ALA A 335 -21.92 -19.61 -1.25
C ALA A 335 -22.42 -18.98 0.04
N ALA A 336 -21.91 -19.45 1.18
CA ALA A 336 -22.13 -18.82 2.48
C ALA A 336 -20.88 -18.98 3.35
N SER A 337 -20.58 -17.99 4.17
CA SER A 337 -19.50 -17.99 5.14
C SER A 337 -20.03 -17.59 6.50
N SER A 338 -19.95 -18.48 7.49
CA SER A 338 -20.32 -18.21 8.87
C SER A 338 -19.20 -17.45 9.58
N ARG A 339 -19.54 -16.37 10.27
CA ARG A 339 -18.56 -15.49 10.94
C ARG A 339 -19.19 -14.87 12.20
N LYS A 340 -18.34 -14.54 13.15
CA LYS A 340 -18.71 -13.57 14.19
C LYS A 340 -18.63 -12.17 13.59
N LEU A 341 -19.69 -11.42 13.68
CA LEU A 341 -19.81 -10.07 13.14
C LEU A 341 -20.03 -9.07 14.29
N THR A 342 -19.29 -7.99 14.27
CA THR A 342 -19.48 -6.85 15.16
C THR A 342 -20.48 -5.90 14.52
N LEU A 343 -21.60 -5.66 15.19
CA LEU A 343 -22.74 -4.90 14.69
C LEU A 343 -22.72 -3.46 15.20
N GLY A 344 -22.63 -2.50 14.29
CA GLY A 344 -22.42 -1.09 14.62
C GLY A 344 -20.95 -0.84 15.04
N VAL A 345 -20.51 0.39 14.86
CA VAL A 345 -19.16 0.82 15.28
C VAL A 345 -19.25 1.37 16.71
N PRO A 346 -18.67 0.69 17.72
CA PRO A 346 -18.66 1.20 19.09
C PRO A 346 -17.79 2.45 19.21
N ASP A 347 -17.84 3.11 20.37
CA ASP A 347 -16.82 4.10 20.72
C ASP A 347 -15.49 3.38 20.96
N TYR A 348 -14.41 4.04 20.54
CA TYR A 348 -13.07 3.52 20.73
C TYR A 348 -12.57 3.84 22.13
N GLU A 349 -11.92 2.85 22.74
CA GLU A 349 -11.21 2.97 24.00
C GLU A 349 -9.70 3.06 23.74
N PRO A 350 -8.92 3.68 24.64
CA PRO A 350 -7.47 3.86 24.47
C PRO A 350 -6.69 2.55 24.74
N THR A 351 -7.02 1.49 24.01
CA THR A 351 -6.39 0.17 24.11
C THR A 351 -6.10 -0.40 22.73
N ASP A 352 -5.03 -1.18 22.60
CA ASP A 352 -4.70 -1.86 21.32
C ASP A 352 -5.88 -2.68 20.78
N ALA A 353 -6.60 -3.40 21.68
CA ALA A 353 -7.73 -4.23 21.30
C ALA A 353 -8.87 -3.41 20.66
N SER A 354 -9.16 -2.23 21.21
CA SER A 354 -10.22 -1.35 20.67
C SER A 354 -9.76 -0.65 19.39
N LEU A 355 -8.57 -0.08 19.40
CA LEU A 355 -8.02 0.65 18.24
C LEU A 355 -7.85 -0.26 17.03
N SER A 356 -7.45 -1.53 17.23
CA SER A 356 -7.32 -2.53 16.15
C SER A 356 -8.65 -2.85 15.43
N GLY A 357 -9.77 -2.41 15.96
CA GLY A 357 -11.07 -2.47 15.28
C GLY A 357 -11.28 -1.37 14.23
N HIS A 358 -10.42 -0.34 14.20
CA HIS A 358 -10.47 0.70 13.19
C HIS A 358 -9.76 0.25 11.91
N GLN A 359 -10.19 0.76 10.76
CA GLN A 359 -9.63 0.43 9.45
C GLN A 359 -9.59 1.68 8.57
N ALA A 360 -8.63 1.72 7.66
CA ALA A 360 -8.56 2.78 6.66
C ALA A 360 -9.89 2.97 5.94
N PRO A 361 -10.45 4.18 5.90
CA PRO A 361 -11.75 4.43 5.30
C PRO A 361 -11.73 4.25 3.78
N TYR A 362 -12.89 4.01 3.21
CA TYR A 362 -13.00 3.79 1.76
C TYR A 362 -12.51 4.99 0.94
N TRP A 363 -12.77 6.21 1.40
CA TRP A 363 -12.26 7.40 0.72
C TRP A 363 -10.74 7.37 0.56
N PHE A 364 -10.01 6.88 1.58
CA PHE A 364 -8.56 6.75 1.51
C PHE A 364 -8.12 5.65 0.53
N HIS A 365 -8.87 4.54 0.47
CA HIS A 365 -8.63 3.50 -0.52
C HIS A 365 -8.87 3.97 -1.95
N SER A 366 -9.85 4.85 -2.19
CA SER A 366 -10.24 5.33 -3.53
C SER A 366 -9.45 6.56 -3.99
N ALA A 367 -8.91 7.34 -3.06
CA ALA A 367 -8.24 8.61 -3.30
C ALA A 367 -6.97 8.50 -4.17
N LYS A 368 -6.12 7.53 -3.92
CA LYS A 368 -4.91 7.17 -4.70
C LYS A 368 -3.81 8.21 -4.79
N PHE A 369 -4.13 9.50 -4.88
CA PHE A 369 -3.18 10.59 -5.09
C PHE A 369 -3.45 11.75 -4.12
N GLY A 370 -2.42 12.18 -3.40
CA GLY A 370 -2.45 13.30 -2.46
C GLY A 370 -1.25 14.20 -2.62
N ILE A 371 -1.36 15.42 -2.09
CA ILE A 371 -0.26 16.40 -2.01
C ILE A 371 0.22 16.51 -0.56
N PHE A 372 1.50 16.25 -0.35
CA PHE A 372 2.20 16.52 0.89
C PHE A 372 2.78 17.92 0.83
N ILE A 373 2.86 18.62 1.96
CA ILE A 373 3.34 20.00 1.97
C ILE A 373 4.30 20.17 3.16
N HIS A 374 5.60 20.24 2.87
CA HIS A 374 6.62 20.56 3.88
C HIS A 374 6.90 22.05 3.84
N TRP A 375 6.32 22.77 4.81
CA TRP A 375 6.43 24.23 4.90
C TRP A 375 6.60 24.68 6.35
N GLY A 376 7.61 25.48 6.61
CA GLY A 376 7.95 25.92 7.95
C GLY A 376 9.12 26.92 7.95
N VAL A 377 9.71 27.14 9.13
CA VAL A 377 10.84 28.04 9.31
C VAL A 377 12.05 27.63 8.46
N TYR A 378 12.26 26.32 8.26
CA TYR A 378 13.30 25.76 7.39
C TYR A 378 13.20 26.21 5.92
N SER A 379 12.04 26.70 5.47
CA SER A 379 11.89 27.31 4.15
C SER A 379 12.58 28.67 4.02
N VAL A 380 13.09 29.24 5.12
CA VAL A 380 13.84 30.50 5.10
C VAL A 380 15.28 30.27 4.66
N PRO A 381 16.10 29.46 5.37
CA PRO A 381 17.43 29.12 4.86
C PRO A 381 17.36 28.35 3.55
N ALA A 382 16.33 27.50 3.35
CA ALA A 382 16.04 26.81 2.11
C ALA A 382 17.28 26.15 1.49
N TRP A 383 18.09 25.47 2.32
CA TRP A 383 19.38 24.96 1.90
C TRP A 383 19.68 23.57 2.47
N ALA A 384 20.17 22.72 1.60
CA ALA A 384 20.86 21.49 1.93
C ALA A 384 21.79 21.11 0.77
N PRO A 385 22.88 20.37 1.00
CA PRO A 385 23.70 19.87 -0.09
C PRO A 385 22.90 18.84 -0.91
N VAL A 386 22.62 19.18 -2.17
CA VAL A 386 21.76 18.41 -3.08
C VAL A 386 22.17 16.94 -3.16
N GLY A 387 21.20 16.05 -3.01
CA GLY A 387 21.40 14.59 -3.06
C GLY A 387 22.07 13.98 -1.82
N LYS A 388 22.26 14.74 -0.76
CA LYS A 388 22.90 14.26 0.47
C LYS A 388 22.04 14.41 1.72
N GLN A 389 21.24 15.47 1.81
CA GLN A 389 20.50 15.83 2.99
C GLN A 389 19.20 16.55 2.61
N TYR A 390 18.25 16.62 3.56
CA TYR A 390 16.97 17.28 3.44
C TYR A 390 17.02 18.71 3.99
N ALA A 391 16.42 19.68 3.31
CA ALA A 391 16.41 21.08 3.73
C ALA A 391 15.61 21.31 5.02
N GLU A 392 14.55 20.54 5.26
CA GLU A 392 13.74 20.60 6.47
C GLU A 392 14.48 20.10 7.72
N TRP A 393 15.63 19.45 7.56
CA TRP A 393 16.52 19.04 8.65
C TRP A 393 17.61 20.09 8.97
N TYR A 394 17.51 21.31 8.44
CA TYR A 394 18.54 22.33 8.53
C TYR A 394 19.02 22.57 9.95
N TRP A 395 18.09 22.70 10.94
CA TRP A 395 18.48 23.00 12.33
C TRP A 395 19.26 21.86 12.98
N ASP A 396 18.87 20.63 12.79
CA ASP A 396 19.62 19.47 13.29
C ASP A 396 21.00 19.38 12.64
N GLN A 397 21.04 19.54 11.32
CA GLN A 397 22.27 19.43 10.54
C GLN A 397 23.28 20.54 10.83
N MET A 398 22.84 21.74 11.13
CA MET A 398 23.75 22.83 11.48
C MET A 398 24.43 22.63 12.84
N GLN A 399 23.97 21.70 13.67
CA GLN A 399 24.59 21.38 14.96
C GLN A 399 25.82 20.47 14.84
N ASP A 400 26.00 19.76 13.73
CA ASP A 400 27.11 18.83 13.52
C ASP A 400 28.27 19.52 12.77
N PRO A 401 29.44 19.73 13.42
CA PRO A 401 30.60 20.36 12.78
C PRO A 401 31.11 19.63 11.53
N ASN A 402 30.78 18.35 11.36
CA ASN A 402 31.17 17.56 10.19
C ASN A 402 30.16 17.66 9.04
N ASN A 403 28.99 18.31 9.29
CA ASN A 403 27.96 18.45 8.30
C ASN A 403 28.19 19.71 7.44
N PRO A 404 28.04 19.68 6.13
CA PRO A 404 28.17 20.84 5.26
C PRO A 404 27.27 22.03 5.69
N THR A 405 26.09 21.73 6.25
CA THR A 405 25.15 22.77 6.74
C THR A 405 25.75 23.63 7.83
N TYR A 406 26.59 23.06 8.71
CA TYR A 406 27.32 23.80 9.73
C TYR A 406 28.23 24.89 9.12
N ALA A 407 29.05 24.51 8.14
CA ALA A 407 29.96 25.43 7.47
C ALA A 407 29.19 26.48 6.63
N HIS A 408 28.12 26.06 5.94
CA HIS A 408 27.26 26.93 5.17
C HIS A 408 26.58 27.98 6.05
N HIS A 409 26.01 27.57 7.18
CA HIS A 409 25.34 28.49 8.10
C HIS A 409 26.31 29.58 8.61
N LYS A 410 27.49 29.17 9.09
CA LYS A 410 28.54 30.10 9.55
C LYS A 410 28.96 31.06 8.45
N ALA A 411 29.17 30.60 7.23
CA ALA A 411 29.61 31.43 6.11
C ALA A 411 28.53 32.41 5.62
N THR A 412 27.26 32.04 5.71
CA THR A 412 26.14 32.81 5.14
C THR A 412 25.55 33.78 6.16
N TYR A 413 25.41 33.34 7.43
CA TYR A 413 24.70 34.12 8.47
C TYR A 413 25.61 34.58 9.63
N GLY A 414 26.77 33.95 9.79
CA GLY A 414 27.69 34.24 10.90
C GLY A 414 27.51 33.29 12.08
N GLU A 415 28.43 33.39 13.05
CA GLU A 415 28.44 32.51 14.24
C GLU A 415 27.35 32.85 15.26
N ASP A 416 26.95 34.12 15.32
CA ASP A 416 25.98 34.59 16.31
C ASP A 416 24.52 34.42 15.89
N PHE A 417 24.24 34.07 14.62
CA PHE A 417 22.90 33.88 14.09
C PHE A 417 22.34 32.54 14.51
N ALA A 418 21.28 32.55 15.31
CA ALA A 418 20.61 31.33 15.75
C ALA A 418 19.51 30.89 14.77
N TYR A 419 19.11 29.59 14.81
CA TYR A 419 18.00 29.13 13.98
C TYR A 419 16.70 29.92 14.18
N ASP A 420 16.39 30.29 15.40
CA ASP A 420 15.18 31.08 15.73
C ASP A 420 15.17 32.51 15.16
N ASP A 421 16.32 33.02 14.72
CA ASP A 421 16.41 34.31 14.00
C ASP A 421 15.77 34.22 12.60
N PHE A 422 15.55 33.00 12.06
CA PHE A 422 14.77 32.79 10.86
C PHE A 422 13.26 32.98 11.06
N ILE A 423 12.72 32.85 12.28
CA ILE A 423 11.27 32.90 12.53
C ILE A 423 10.64 34.18 11.99
N PRO A 424 11.16 35.40 12.26
CA PRO A 424 10.59 36.63 11.72
C PRO A 424 10.73 36.75 10.19
N MET A 425 11.62 35.98 9.59
CA MET A 425 11.82 35.93 8.13
C MET A 425 10.86 34.98 7.43
N PHE A 426 10.23 34.04 8.15
CA PHE A 426 9.14 33.23 7.68
C PHE A 426 7.86 34.08 7.65
N THR A 427 7.57 34.69 6.51
CA THR A 427 6.57 35.79 6.44
C THR A 427 5.24 35.40 5.84
N ALA A 428 5.17 34.34 5.01
CA ALA A 428 3.98 33.94 4.25
C ALA A 428 3.25 35.11 3.52
N LYS A 429 3.98 36.21 3.20
CA LYS A 429 3.38 37.46 2.70
C LYS A 429 2.72 37.37 1.33
N LYS A 430 3.04 36.34 0.55
CA LYS A 430 2.46 36.09 -0.76
C LYS A 430 1.58 34.84 -0.77
N TRP A 431 1.36 34.26 0.40
CA TRP A 431 0.58 33.04 0.48
C TRP A 431 -0.89 33.28 0.21
N ASP A 432 -1.42 32.53 -0.75
CA ASP A 432 -2.82 32.48 -1.10
C ASP A 432 -3.33 31.03 -0.93
N PRO A 433 -4.04 30.72 0.19
CA PRO A 433 -4.53 29.38 0.46
C PRO A 433 -5.56 28.91 -0.58
N ARG A 434 -6.31 29.82 -1.21
CA ARG A 434 -7.22 29.47 -2.29
C ARG A 434 -6.46 28.97 -3.52
N ALA A 435 -5.46 29.71 -3.96
CA ALA A 435 -4.64 29.32 -5.10
C ALA A 435 -3.95 27.95 -4.87
N TRP A 436 -3.57 27.65 -3.63
CA TRP A 436 -2.97 26.36 -3.29
C TRP A 436 -3.97 25.21 -3.47
N VAL A 437 -5.14 25.30 -2.84
CA VAL A 437 -6.12 24.19 -2.90
C VAL A 437 -6.68 24.01 -4.31
N GLU A 438 -6.83 25.10 -5.08
CA GLU A 438 -7.21 25.03 -6.49
C GLU A 438 -6.11 24.33 -7.33
N LEU A 439 -4.83 24.62 -7.07
CA LEU A 439 -3.71 23.92 -7.70
C LEU A 439 -3.72 22.41 -7.37
N PHE A 440 -3.99 22.03 -6.12
CA PHE A 440 -4.06 20.62 -5.71
C PHE A 440 -5.20 19.88 -6.41
N ARG A 441 -6.38 20.49 -6.47
CA ARG A 441 -7.50 19.97 -7.27
C ARG A 441 -7.13 19.84 -8.75
N ASP A 442 -6.52 20.87 -9.31
CA ASP A 442 -6.16 20.89 -10.73
C ASP A 442 -5.05 19.91 -11.08
N ALA A 443 -4.20 19.55 -10.08
CA ALA A 443 -3.26 18.43 -10.14
C ALA A 443 -3.94 17.05 -10.11
N GLY A 444 -5.22 16.97 -9.76
CA GLY A 444 -5.97 15.73 -9.61
C GLY A 444 -5.86 15.10 -8.22
N ALA A 445 -5.28 15.78 -7.24
CA ALA A 445 -5.21 15.26 -5.88
C ALA A 445 -6.62 15.07 -5.28
N GLN A 446 -6.76 14.08 -4.41
CA GLN A 446 -7.99 13.81 -3.67
C GLN A 446 -7.87 14.19 -2.19
N TYR A 447 -6.66 14.41 -1.71
CA TYR A 447 -6.38 14.87 -0.36
C TYR A 447 -5.06 15.65 -0.32
N HIS A 448 -4.88 16.40 0.73
CA HIS A 448 -3.62 17.08 1.02
C HIS A 448 -3.25 16.91 2.50
N VAL A 449 -1.95 16.93 2.78
CA VAL A 449 -1.40 16.81 4.13
C VAL A 449 -0.38 17.95 4.34
N LEU A 450 -0.67 18.86 5.28
CA LEU A 450 0.24 19.96 5.63
C LEU A 450 1.04 19.59 6.89
N THR A 451 2.34 19.89 6.92
CA THR A 451 3.11 19.88 8.17
C THR A 451 2.51 20.87 9.16
N SER A 452 1.77 20.36 10.16
CA SER A 452 1.27 21.23 11.23
C SER A 452 2.43 21.74 12.09
N LYS A 453 3.37 20.87 12.38
CA LYS A 453 4.61 21.14 13.10
C LYS A 453 5.65 20.10 12.69
N HIS A 454 6.84 20.52 12.23
CA HIS A 454 7.96 19.63 11.98
C HIS A 454 8.82 19.45 13.26
N HIS A 455 9.93 18.75 13.17
CA HIS A 455 10.79 18.41 14.33
C HIS A 455 11.40 19.63 15.04
N GLU A 456 11.49 20.77 14.39
CA GLU A 456 11.97 22.03 14.99
C GLU A 456 10.95 22.69 15.95
N GLY A 457 9.74 22.15 15.99
CA GLY A 457 8.72 22.52 16.95
C GLY A 457 7.99 23.83 16.70
N PHE A 458 8.07 24.42 15.48
CA PHE A 458 7.32 25.62 15.12
C PHE A 458 5.92 25.24 14.62
N ALA A 459 4.90 25.58 15.42
CA ALA A 459 3.51 25.24 15.13
C ALA A 459 2.89 26.19 14.08
N LEU A 460 2.24 25.66 13.05
CA LEU A 460 1.57 26.46 12.02
C LEU A 460 0.11 26.85 12.37
N TRP A 461 -0.33 26.62 13.61
CA TRP A 461 -1.67 27.00 14.14
C TRP A 461 -1.57 27.77 15.44
N ASP A 462 -2.70 28.34 15.90
CA ASP A 462 -2.81 29.08 17.15
C ASP A 462 -2.85 28.15 18.37
N THR A 463 -1.79 27.37 18.59
CA THR A 463 -1.72 26.53 19.80
C THR A 463 -1.72 27.40 21.06
N LYS A 464 -2.49 26.94 22.07
CA LYS A 464 -2.57 27.59 23.37
C LYS A 464 -1.47 27.16 24.33
N LEU A 465 -0.64 26.19 23.90
CA LEU A 465 0.35 25.52 24.73
C LEU A 465 1.74 26.14 24.65
N SER A 466 1.98 26.96 23.61
CA SER A 466 3.26 27.61 23.36
C SER A 466 3.06 28.83 22.46
N ASP A 467 3.83 29.89 22.73
CA ASP A 467 3.90 31.06 21.83
C ASP A 467 4.82 30.80 20.60
N ARG A 468 5.49 29.64 20.54
CA ARG A 468 6.28 29.18 19.38
C ARG A 468 5.35 28.74 18.26
N ASN A 469 4.62 29.67 17.68
CA ASN A 469 3.63 29.37 16.63
C ASN A 469 3.46 30.53 15.63
N ALA A 470 2.90 30.22 14.48
CA ALA A 470 2.74 31.12 13.33
C ALA A 470 1.80 32.32 13.59
N VAL A 471 0.94 32.25 14.60
CA VAL A 471 0.05 33.35 14.98
C VAL A 471 0.77 34.38 15.87
N LYS A 472 1.62 33.88 16.77
CA LYS A 472 2.39 34.74 17.71
C LYS A 472 3.69 35.24 17.11
N MET A 473 4.27 34.50 16.17
CA MET A 473 5.57 34.76 15.57
C MET A 473 5.49 34.66 14.04
N GLY A 474 6.53 35.09 13.34
CA GLY A 474 6.63 34.99 11.89
C GLY A 474 5.43 35.55 11.15
N PRO A 475 4.62 34.73 10.47
CA PRO A 475 3.55 35.15 9.56
C PRO A 475 2.41 35.93 10.23
N LYS A 476 2.20 35.76 11.53
CA LYS A 476 1.06 36.30 12.28
C LYS A 476 -0.30 35.81 11.73
N ARG A 477 -0.35 34.55 11.31
CA ARG A 477 -1.51 33.92 10.68
C ARG A 477 -1.67 32.47 11.22
N ASP A 478 -2.91 32.05 11.32
CA ASP A 478 -3.23 30.62 11.53
C ASP A 478 -3.27 29.91 10.17
N ILE A 479 -2.14 29.33 9.82
CA ILE A 479 -1.92 28.71 8.51
C ILE A 479 -2.87 27.52 8.28
N ILE A 480 -3.03 26.67 9.29
CA ILE A 480 -3.90 25.48 9.16
C ILE A 480 -5.34 25.90 8.97
N LYS A 481 -5.82 26.83 9.79
CA LYS A 481 -7.19 27.35 9.70
C LYS A 481 -7.49 27.91 8.31
N GLU A 482 -6.61 28.77 7.82
CA GLU A 482 -6.82 29.45 6.53
C GLU A 482 -6.79 28.45 5.35
N LEU A 483 -5.86 27.46 5.38
CA LEU A 483 -5.81 26.43 4.34
C LEU A 483 -7.06 25.54 4.36
N PHE A 484 -7.46 25.09 5.55
CA PHE A 484 -8.62 24.20 5.68
C PHE A 484 -9.93 24.92 5.37
N ASP A 485 -10.06 26.20 5.75
CA ASP A 485 -11.23 27.01 5.37
C ASP A 485 -11.28 27.24 3.86
N ALA A 486 -10.15 27.49 3.22
CA ALA A 486 -10.07 27.59 1.77
C ALA A 486 -10.44 26.26 1.10
N SER A 487 -9.92 25.13 1.61
CA SER A 487 -10.25 23.79 1.10
C SER A 487 -11.76 23.50 1.24
N ARG A 488 -12.35 23.73 2.41
CA ARG A 488 -13.80 23.53 2.63
C ARG A 488 -14.66 24.39 1.68
N ARG A 489 -14.18 25.56 1.31
CA ARG A 489 -14.94 26.54 0.50
C ARG A 489 -14.78 26.32 -1.00
N TYR A 490 -13.56 26.05 -1.48
CA TYR A 490 -13.24 26.08 -2.91
C TYR A 490 -12.99 24.69 -3.49
N THR A 491 -12.67 23.72 -2.65
CA THR A 491 -12.38 22.33 -3.03
C THR A 491 -12.90 21.36 -1.96
N PRO A 492 -14.23 21.39 -1.66
CA PRO A 492 -14.83 20.60 -0.58
C PRO A 492 -14.64 19.09 -0.76
N GLU A 493 -14.36 18.62 -1.97
CA GLU A 493 -14.06 17.24 -2.33
C GLU A 493 -12.68 16.78 -1.85
N LEU A 494 -11.74 17.71 -1.59
CA LEU A 494 -10.41 17.35 -1.09
C LEU A 494 -10.48 17.01 0.40
N HIS A 495 -10.00 15.82 0.75
CA HIS A 495 -9.79 15.45 2.15
C HIS A 495 -8.59 16.19 2.74
N ARG A 496 -8.66 16.55 4.00
CA ARG A 496 -7.69 17.39 4.71
C ARG A 496 -6.93 16.59 5.73
N GLY A 497 -5.62 16.54 5.60
CA GLY A 497 -4.71 15.86 6.50
C GLY A 497 -3.71 16.82 7.14
N LEU A 498 -3.18 16.39 8.27
CA LEU A 498 -2.11 17.07 8.98
C LEU A 498 -0.98 16.07 9.28
N TYR A 499 0.23 16.46 8.94
CA TYR A 499 1.43 15.85 9.47
C TYR A 499 1.71 16.43 10.86
N PHE A 500 2.14 15.58 11.78
CA PHE A 500 2.56 15.99 13.12
C PHE A 500 3.82 15.24 13.53
N SER A 501 4.91 15.99 13.77
CA SER A 501 6.11 15.42 14.38
C SER A 501 5.84 15.08 15.84
N MET A 502 6.02 13.82 16.21
CA MET A 502 5.88 13.38 17.61
C MET A 502 6.96 13.98 18.52
N PRO A 503 8.27 13.98 18.17
CA PRO A 503 9.30 14.67 18.91
C PRO A 503 9.49 16.11 18.45
N GLU A 504 10.06 16.92 19.33
CA GLU A 504 10.74 18.20 19.00
C GLU A 504 12.21 18.08 19.38
N TRP A 505 13.13 18.32 18.45
CA TRP A 505 14.56 18.10 18.63
C TRP A 505 15.16 18.92 19.78
N PHE A 506 14.72 20.17 19.91
CA PHE A 506 15.31 21.14 20.83
C PHE A 506 14.36 21.55 21.96
N ASN A 507 13.27 20.82 22.15
CA ASN A 507 12.40 21.02 23.29
C ASN A 507 13.05 20.44 24.55
N PRO A 508 13.38 21.28 25.55
CA PRO A 508 14.12 20.85 26.75
C PRO A 508 13.31 19.89 27.63
N ASP A 509 11.98 19.82 27.45
CA ASP A 509 11.09 18.94 28.21
C ASP A 509 10.87 17.58 27.51
N ASN A 510 11.37 17.38 26.27
CA ASN A 510 11.27 16.12 25.58
C ASN A 510 12.28 15.11 26.13
N PRO A 511 11.84 14.03 26.83
CA PRO A 511 12.76 13.12 27.52
C PRO A 511 13.48 12.14 26.60
N TRP A 512 13.06 12.05 25.33
CA TRP A 512 13.56 11.06 24.39
C TRP A 512 14.62 11.61 23.42
N MET A 513 14.36 12.76 22.81
CA MET A 513 15.25 13.39 21.83
C MET A 513 15.59 14.84 22.19
N GLY A 514 14.85 15.42 23.12
CA GLY A 514 14.95 16.84 23.43
C GLY A 514 16.21 17.17 24.22
N HIS A 515 16.81 18.27 23.85
CA HIS A 515 17.87 18.95 24.63
C HIS A 515 17.77 20.44 24.38
N ALA A 516 18.18 21.22 25.37
CA ALA A 516 18.17 22.67 25.23
C ALA A 516 19.05 23.09 24.03
N PRO A 517 18.54 23.97 23.15
CA PRO A 517 19.30 24.39 22.00
C PRO A 517 20.55 25.20 22.40
N ARG A 518 21.59 25.01 21.61
CA ARG A 518 22.86 25.70 21.77
C ARG A 518 23.30 26.29 20.45
N ASN A 519 24.05 27.37 20.53
CA ASN A 519 24.80 27.89 19.41
C ASN A 519 25.86 26.81 19.02
N PRO A 520 25.88 26.31 17.78
CA PRO A 520 26.76 25.23 17.42
C PRO A 520 28.24 25.60 17.38
N TYR A 521 28.57 26.88 17.36
CA TYR A 521 29.94 27.41 17.25
C TYR A 521 30.54 27.81 18.61
N THR A 522 29.74 28.47 19.46
CA THR A 522 30.17 28.92 20.78
C THR A 522 29.81 27.97 21.90
N LEU A 523 28.88 27.03 21.64
CA LEU A 523 28.28 26.07 22.59
C LEU A 523 27.45 26.74 23.71
N GLU A 524 27.25 28.04 23.64
CA GLU A 524 26.42 28.77 24.60
C GLU A 524 24.94 28.43 24.38
N PRO A 525 24.14 28.38 25.47
CA PRO A 525 22.70 28.18 25.37
C PRO A 525 22.03 29.27 24.55
N VAL A 526 21.11 28.87 23.64
CA VAL A 526 20.24 29.82 22.93
C VAL A 526 18.78 29.58 23.31
N PRO A 527 17.91 30.60 23.23
CA PRO A 527 16.49 30.40 23.53
C PRO A 527 15.81 29.38 22.60
N TYR A 528 14.87 28.61 23.15
CA TYR A 528 13.82 27.94 22.38
C TYR A 528 12.62 28.87 22.35
N THR A 529 12.65 29.82 21.43
CA THR A 529 11.84 31.05 21.46
C THR A 529 10.34 30.72 21.45
N GLY A 530 9.61 31.34 22.39
CA GLY A 530 8.17 31.19 22.52
C GLY A 530 7.73 29.93 23.33
N TYR A 531 8.64 29.06 23.73
CA TYR A 531 8.35 27.90 24.56
C TYR A 531 8.64 28.21 26.05
N THR A 532 7.78 27.70 26.93
CA THR A 532 7.97 27.74 28.37
C THR A 532 8.23 26.33 28.87
N SER A 533 9.44 26.06 29.37
CA SER A 533 9.85 24.77 29.92
C SER A 533 9.19 24.42 31.25
N GLY A 534 9.37 23.17 31.68
CA GLY A 534 8.85 22.62 32.91
C GLY A 534 7.51 21.90 32.79
N LYS A 535 7.12 21.51 31.57
CA LYS A 535 5.93 20.72 31.29
C LYS A 535 6.25 19.22 31.22
N ASP A 536 5.25 18.38 31.50
CA ASP A 536 5.29 17.01 31.03
C ASP A 536 5.15 17.07 29.50
N TYR A 537 6.20 16.69 28.79
CA TYR A 537 6.23 16.81 27.32
C TYR A 537 5.08 16.07 26.65
N VAL A 538 4.75 14.85 27.10
CA VAL A 538 3.71 14.03 26.50
C VAL A 538 2.33 14.51 26.90
N LYS A 539 2.03 14.53 28.20
CA LYS A 539 0.69 14.81 28.74
C LYS A 539 0.34 16.30 28.84
N GLY A 540 1.36 17.14 29.01
CA GLY A 540 1.18 18.59 29.15
C GLY A 540 1.42 19.38 27.86
N PHE A 541 1.90 18.75 26.81
CA PHE A 541 2.25 19.46 25.58
C PHE A 541 1.93 18.68 24.29
N GLN A 542 2.58 17.53 24.00
CA GLN A 542 2.43 16.81 22.73
C GLN A 542 0.99 16.33 22.49
N ALA A 543 0.44 15.54 23.40
CA ALA A 543 -0.91 15.00 23.24
C ALA A 543 -1.99 16.11 23.25
N PRO A 544 -1.94 17.11 24.15
CA PRO A 544 -2.84 18.26 24.05
C PRO A 544 -2.75 19.04 22.73
N GLN A 545 -1.56 19.20 22.14
CA GLN A 545 -1.43 19.80 20.80
C GLN A 545 -2.14 18.98 19.72
N MET A 546 -2.01 17.66 19.74
CA MET A 546 -2.73 16.80 18.82
C MET A 546 -4.25 16.89 19.01
N LEU A 547 -4.73 17.00 20.26
CA LEU A 547 -6.15 17.17 20.56
C LEU A 547 -6.67 18.56 20.10
N GLU A 548 -5.89 19.63 20.23
CA GLU A 548 -6.24 20.93 19.61
C GLU A 548 -6.47 20.78 18.10
N LEU A 549 -5.53 20.11 17.41
CA LEU A 549 -5.65 19.89 15.96
C LEU A 549 -6.90 19.07 15.60
N ILE A 550 -7.21 18.04 16.37
CA ILE A 550 -8.39 17.18 16.16
C ILE A 550 -9.69 18.00 16.36
N HIS A 551 -9.79 18.74 17.47
CA HIS A 551 -11.04 19.41 17.85
C HIS A 551 -11.28 20.71 17.10
N ASP A 552 -10.24 21.52 16.85
CA ASP A 552 -10.38 22.86 16.32
C ASP A 552 -10.35 22.89 14.77
N TYR A 553 -9.76 21.85 14.12
CA TYR A 553 -9.55 21.84 12.67
C TYR A 553 -10.24 20.71 11.92
N ASP A 554 -10.70 19.65 12.60
CA ASP A 554 -11.38 18.49 12.00
C ASP A 554 -10.57 17.85 10.85
N PRO A 555 -9.33 17.40 11.05
CA PRO A 555 -8.58 16.69 10.02
C PRO A 555 -9.19 15.30 9.76
N GLN A 556 -9.10 14.84 8.50
CA GLN A 556 -9.53 13.50 8.12
C GLN A 556 -8.36 12.51 8.05
N LEU A 557 -7.14 13.02 8.14
CA LEU A 557 -5.92 12.22 8.14
C LEU A 557 -4.94 12.80 9.16
N LEU A 558 -4.42 11.95 10.05
CA LEU A 558 -3.25 12.25 10.89
C LEU A 558 -2.05 11.46 10.37
N TRP A 559 -1.06 12.19 9.90
CA TRP A 559 0.22 11.67 9.47
C TRP A 559 1.25 11.94 10.57
N CYS A 560 1.36 11.04 11.55
CA CYS A 560 2.36 11.12 12.61
C CYS A 560 3.76 10.79 12.09
N ASP A 561 4.81 11.33 12.71
CA ASP A 561 6.18 11.02 12.30
C ASP A 561 7.11 10.77 13.47
N ILE A 562 8.11 9.90 13.22
CA ILE A 562 9.17 9.43 14.13
C ILE A 562 8.65 8.50 15.25
N GLY A 563 7.46 8.68 15.79
CA GLY A 563 7.00 7.94 16.97
C GLY A 563 7.72 8.37 18.25
N GLY A 564 8.12 7.43 19.08
CA GLY A 564 8.80 7.67 20.37
C GLY A 564 7.83 7.79 21.52
N VAL A 565 8.18 8.61 22.55
CA VAL A 565 7.31 8.82 23.71
C VAL A 565 6.01 9.48 23.29
N ASN A 566 4.89 8.93 23.75
CA ASN A 566 3.56 9.37 23.25
C ASN A 566 2.42 8.97 24.21
N ASP A 567 1.25 9.56 23.97
CA ASP A 567 -0.04 9.18 24.54
C ASP A 567 -1.03 8.80 23.42
N SER A 568 -0.52 8.16 22.38
CA SER A 568 -1.26 7.91 21.15
C SER A 568 -2.50 7.05 21.32
N HIS A 569 -2.55 6.15 22.31
CA HIS A 569 -3.78 5.40 22.60
C HIS A 569 -4.95 6.34 22.93
N ASN A 570 -4.75 7.32 23.80
CA ASN A 570 -5.77 8.30 24.15
C ASN A 570 -6.11 9.24 22.99
N VAL A 571 -5.07 9.73 22.31
CA VAL A 571 -5.25 10.67 21.18
C VAL A 571 -5.99 10.00 20.02
N LEU A 572 -5.64 8.76 19.64
CA LEU A 572 -6.27 8.08 18.52
C LEU A 572 -7.70 7.62 18.85
N ALA A 573 -7.97 7.16 20.09
CA ALA A 573 -9.33 6.87 20.52
C ALA A 573 -10.23 8.13 20.38
N GLU A 574 -9.72 9.29 20.82
CA GLU A 574 -10.44 10.56 20.67
C GLU A 574 -10.58 10.96 19.21
N PHE A 575 -9.53 10.81 18.38
CA PHE A 575 -9.57 11.13 16.96
C PHE A 575 -10.67 10.35 16.21
N PHE A 576 -10.76 9.05 16.46
CA PHE A 576 -11.77 8.19 15.84
C PHE A 576 -13.19 8.51 16.36
N ASN A 577 -13.32 8.71 17.66
CA ASN A 577 -14.60 9.06 18.28
C ASN A 577 -15.10 10.45 17.85
N HIS A 578 -14.19 11.43 17.76
CA HIS A 578 -14.52 12.78 17.31
C HIS A 578 -15.10 12.78 15.90
N GLY A 579 -14.45 12.13 14.93
CA GLY A 579 -14.97 12.01 13.56
C GLY A 579 -16.30 11.29 13.49
N LYS A 580 -16.43 10.14 14.20
CA LYS A 580 -17.60 9.28 14.19
C LYS A 580 -18.83 9.92 14.85
N ASN A 581 -18.66 10.62 15.97
CA ASN A 581 -19.75 11.10 16.83
C ASN A 581 -20.23 12.53 16.47
N ARG A 582 -19.74 13.12 15.38
CA ARG A 582 -20.22 14.42 14.89
C ARG A 582 -21.65 14.34 14.37
N PRO A 583 -22.42 15.45 14.37
CA PRO A 583 -23.74 15.50 13.73
C PRO A 583 -23.73 15.12 12.25
N LYS A 584 -22.61 15.38 11.56
CA LYS A 584 -22.27 14.86 10.24
C LYS A 584 -20.98 14.06 10.39
N PRO A 585 -21.07 12.76 10.62
CA PRO A 585 -19.89 11.91 10.80
C PRO A 585 -18.99 11.96 9.56
N TYR A 586 -17.69 11.88 9.82
CA TYR A 586 -16.69 11.68 8.78
C TYR A 586 -15.67 10.64 9.23
N GLU A 587 -15.16 9.90 8.27
CA GLU A 587 -14.19 8.86 8.53
C GLU A 587 -12.77 9.42 8.46
N VAL A 588 -11.91 8.90 9.32
CA VAL A 588 -10.53 9.37 9.50
C VAL A 588 -9.54 8.24 9.27
N ALA A 589 -8.26 8.59 9.05
CA ALA A 589 -7.18 7.62 8.89
C ALA A 589 -5.92 8.06 9.64
N VAL A 590 -5.11 7.09 10.07
CA VAL A 590 -3.81 7.33 10.71
C VAL A 590 -2.74 6.37 10.18
N ASN A 591 -1.52 6.89 10.00
CA ASN A 591 -0.38 6.11 9.56
C ASN A 591 0.30 5.33 10.70
N ASN A 592 1.35 4.56 10.35
CA ASN A 592 2.09 3.68 11.26
C ASN A 592 3.21 4.35 12.07
N ARG A 593 3.21 5.68 12.21
CA ARG A 593 4.31 6.41 12.89
C ARG A 593 3.86 7.13 14.16
N SER A 594 2.71 6.78 14.70
CA SER A 594 2.18 7.36 15.95
C SER A 594 2.88 6.87 17.23
N GLY A 595 3.79 5.91 17.13
CA GLY A 595 4.54 5.34 18.26
C GLY A 595 3.86 4.17 18.97
N ILE A 596 2.74 3.67 18.46
CA ILE A 596 2.07 2.44 18.92
C ILE A 596 1.93 1.42 17.78
N GLY A 597 1.58 0.18 18.11
CA GLY A 597 1.50 -0.92 17.13
C GLY A 597 0.34 -0.82 16.14
N PHE A 598 -0.70 -0.05 16.46
CA PHE A 598 -1.86 0.14 15.60
C PHE A 598 -1.65 1.20 14.53
N HIS A 599 -2.19 0.95 13.33
CA HIS A 599 -2.25 1.88 12.20
C HIS A 599 -3.25 1.41 11.14
N ASP A 600 -3.74 2.36 10.34
CA ASP A 600 -4.60 2.07 9.18
C ASP A 600 -3.79 1.76 7.92
N PHE A 601 -2.61 2.36 7.77
CA PHE A 601 -1.74 2.17 6.62
C PHE A 601 -0.26 2.41 6.98
N THR A 602 0.62 1.79 6.20
CA THR A 602 2.08 1.98 6.31
C THR A 602 2.59 3.05 5.36
N THR A 603 3.71 3.69 5.71
CA THR A 603 4.26 4.83 4.97
C THR A 603 5.74 4.65 4.61
N PRO A 604 6.08 3.78 3.64
CA PRO A 604 7.42 3.74 3.08
C PRO A 604 7.73 5.04 2.33
N GLU A 605 8.95 5.55 2.49
CA GLU A 605 9.43 6.74 1.81
C GLU A 605 10.29 6.38 0.61
N TYR A 606 10.12 7.09 -0.52
CA TYR A 606 10.89 6.88 -1.76
C TYR A 606 10.94 5.40 -2.20
N THR A 607 9.92 4.63 -1.86
CA THR A 607 9.89 3.17 -2.06
C THR A 607 8.63 2.77 -2.81
N THR A 608 8.76 1.78 -3.65
CA THR A 608 7.66 1.01 -4.24
C THR A 608 7.91 -0.48 -3.97
N TYR A 609 6.88 -1.29 -4.17
CA TYR A 609 6.97 -2.74 -4.01
C TYR A 609 7.02 -3.44 -5.38
N ASP A 610 7.65 -4.61 -5.45
CA ASP A 610 7.68 -5.41 -6.68
C ASP A 610 6.35 -6.11 -6.98
N ASN A 611 5.52 -6.33 -5.94
CA ASN A 611 4.26 -7.05 -6.03
C ASN A 611 3.14 -6.32 -5.28
N THR A 612 1.91 -6.81 -5.45
CA THR A 612 0.75 -6.32 -4.70
C THR A 612 0.95 -6.48 -3.20
N VAL A 613 0.70 -5.42 -2.45
CA VAL A 613 0.60 -5.44 -0.98
C VAL A 613 -0.87 -5.34 -0.61
N VAL A 614 -1.42 -6.39 0.00
CA VAL A 614 -2.86 -6.43 0.35
C VAL A 614 -3.22 -5.41 1.43
N ALA A 615 -2.36 -5.26 2.45
CA ALA A 615 -2.48 -4.21 3.46
C ALA A 615 -2.37 -2.82 2.80
N LYS A 616 -3.15 -1.85 3.32
CA LYS A 616 -3.09 -0.49 2.76
C LYS A 616 -1.75 0.17 3.09
N TRP A 617 -1.21 0.87 2.10
CA TRP A 617 0.05 1.60 2.22
C TRP A 617 0.02 2.89 1.40
N GLU A 618 0.92 3.79 1.72
CA GLU A 618 1.11 5.05 1.03
C GLU A 618 2.61 5.29 0.83
N SER A 619 3.03 5.60 -0.37
CA SER A 619 4.41 6.03 -0.64
C SER A 619 4.46 7.55 -0.68
N SER A 620 5.32 8.15 0.13
CA SER A 620 5.62 9.58 0.04
C SER A 620 6.97 9.80 -0.63
N ARG A 621 7.05 10.84 -1.46
CA ARG A 621 8.31 11.34 -2.02
C ARG A 621 8.17 12.78 -2.49
N GLY A 622 9.28 13.53 -2.46
CA GLY A 622 9.34 14.89 -2.96
C GLY A 622 9.29 14.96 -4.49
N LEU A 623 8.68 16.01 -5.02
CA LEU A 623 8.93 16.48 -6.39
C LEU A 623 10.40 16.87 -6.56
N ASP A 624 11.01 17.48 -5.54
CA ASP A 624 12.45 17.47 -5.35
C ASP A 624 12.84 16.08 -4.81
N PRO A 625 13.50 15.20 -5.59
CA PRO A 625 13.79 13.85 -5.14
C PRO A 625 14.85 13.79 -4.03
N TYR A 626 15.36 14.95 -3.61
CA TYR A 626 16.43 15.10 -2.64
C TYR A 626 16.00 15.79 -1.35
N SER A 627 14.78 16.35 -1.30
CA SER A 627 14.29 17.09 -0.13
C SER A 627 12.76 17.16 -0.13
N TYR A 628 12.15 17.09 1.05
CA TYR A 628 10.73 17.43 1.22
C TYR A 628 10.58 18.96 1.37
N GLY A 629 11.30 19.59 2.24
CA GLY A 629 11.34 21.05 2.36
C GLY A 629 12.00 21.72 1.15
N TYR A 630 11.60 22.97 0.84
CA TYR A 630 12.17 23.72 -0.28
C TYR A 630 13.68 23.86 -0.14
N ASN A 631 14.41 23.40 -1.15
CA ASN A 631 15.86 23.56 -1.29
C ASN A 631 16.16 24.46 -2.50
N ALA A 632 16.69 25.68 -2.26
CA ALA A 632 17.01 26.61 -3.33
C ALA A 632 18.22 26.20 -4.19
N GLU A 633 19.00 25.22 -3.70
CA GLU A 633 20.18 24.70 -4.42
C GLU A 633 19.80 23.61 -5.44
N THR A 634 18.59 23.04 -5.34
CA THR A 634 18.15 22.00 -6.31
C THR A 634 17.79 22.66 -7.64
N PRO A 635 18.54 22.38 -8.73
CA PRO A 635 18.24 22.94 -10.05
C PRO A 635 16.92 22.36 -10.61
N ASP A 636 16.21 23.16 -11.42
CA ASP A 636 14.92 22.76 -12.00
C ASP A 636 14.97 21.46 -12.80
N ASP A 637 16.11 21.14 -13.46
CA ASP A 637 16.31 19.91 -14.24
C ASP A 637 16.53 18.65 -13.38
N ARG A 638 16.61 18.81 -12.05
CA ARG A 638 16.72 17.72 -11.08
C ARG A 638 15.41 17.35 -10.44
N TYR A 639 14.40 18.19 -10.56
CA TYR A 639 13.04 17.84 -10.12
C TYR A 639 12.49 16.69 -10.97
N MET A 640 11.63 15.87 -10.36
CA MET A 640 10.93 14.82 -11.09
C MET A 640 10.26 15.38 -12.35
N SER A 641 10.43 14.70 -13.46
CA SER A 641 9.66 14.95 -14.67
C SER A 641 8.19 14.54 -14.46
N THR A 642 7.30 15.06 -15.30
CA THR A 642 5.89 14.64 -15.28
C THR A 642 5.74 13.15 -15.58
N GLU A 643 6.55 12.60 -16.47
CA GLU A 643 6.61 11.17 -16.78
C GLU A 643 6.95 10.35 -15.52
N GLU A 644 7.99 10.72 -14.77
CA GLU A 644 8.37 10.03 -13.52
C GLU A 644 7.27 10.10 -12.46
N VAL A 645 6.56 11.23 -12.34
CA VAL A 645 5.42 11.38 -11.43
C VAL A 645 4.29 10.44 -11.83
N VAL A 646 3.91 10.42 -13.13
CA VAL A 646 2.82 9.58 -13.64
C VAL A 646 3.18 8.10 -13.55
N HIS A 647 4.41 7.71 -13.90
CA HIS A 647 4.89 6.33 -13.76
C HIS A 647 4.85 5.87 -12.30
N SER A 648 5.32 6.71 -11.36
CA SER A 648 5.26 6.42 -9.93
C SER A 648 3.82 6.24 -9.44
N LEU A 649 2.90 7.12 -9.84
CA LEU A 649 1.49 7.03 -9.48
C LEU A 649 0.86 5.72 -9.99
N VAL A 650 1.06 5.39 -11.25
CA VAL A 650 0.52 4.16 -11.87
C VAL A 650 1.10 2.91 -11.20
N ASP A 651 2.40 2.89 -10.96
CA ASP A 651 3.08 1.77 -10.33
C ASP A 651 2.58 1.53 -8.90
N ILE A 652 2.53 2.58 -8.08
CA ILE A 652 2.06 2.52 -6.70
C ILE A 652 0.60 2.07 -6.62
N VAL A 653 -0.28 2.64 -7.45
CA VAL A 653 -1.71 2.32 -7.45
C VAL A 653 -1.98 0.89 -7.90
N SER A 654 -1.25 0.39 -8.89
CA SER A 654 -1.37 -1.01 -9.35
C SER A 654 -1.06 -2.02 -8.25
N LYS A 655 -0.30 -1.62 -7.23
CA LYS A 655 0.14 -2.44 -6.08
C LYS A 655 -0.64 -2.15 -4.79
N ASN A 656 -1.82 -1.51 -4.88
CA ASN A 656 -2.72 -1.13 -3.78
C ASN A 656 -2.26 0.07 -2.95
N GLY A 657 -1.28 0.84 -3.41
CA GLY A 657 -0.78 2.02 -2.71
C GLY A 657 -1.58 3.29 -2.97
N ASN A 658 -1.32 4.32 -2.16
CA ASN A 658 -1.56 5.71 -2.47
C ASN A 658 -0.22 6.41 -2.71
N PHE A 659 -0.22 7.40 -3.57
CA PHE A 659 0.94 8.25 -3.82
C PHE A 659 0.74 9.62 -3.18
N LEU A 660 1.58 9.96 -2.21
CA LEU A 660 1.60 11.26 -1.53
C LEU A 660 2.82 12.05 -2.04
N LEU A 661 2.58 12.95 -3.01
CA LEU A 661 3.62 13.71 -3.68
C LEU A 661 3.88 15.02 -2.95
N ASP A 662 5.10 15.24 -2.50
CA ASP A 662 5.44 16.40 -1.68
C ASP A 662 5.87 17.60 -2.50
N ILE A 663 5.53 18.77 -1.98
CA ILE A 663 5.97 20.07 -2.42
C ILE A 663 6.57 20.85 -1.25
N GLY A 664 7.65 21.60 -1.52
CA GLY A 664 8.29 22.52 -0.57
C GLY A 664 8.03 23.99 -0.96
N PRO A 665 7.08 24.70 -0.33
CA PRO A 665 6.88 26.12 -0.59
C PRO A 665 8.01 27.00 -0.03
N ARG A 666 8.24 28.17 -0.67
CA ARG A 666 9.14 29.19 -0.17
C ARG A 666 8.60 29.88 1.09
N ALA A 667 9.48 30.51 1.86
CA ALA A 667 9.11 31.22 3.09
C ALA A 667 8.07 32.31 2.90
N ASP A 668 7.92 32.87 1.70
CA ASP A 668 6.90 33.87 1.39
C ASP A 668 5.53 33.27 1.02
N GLY A 669 5.42 31.93 0.95
CA GLY A 669 4.21 31.19 0.63
C GLY A 669 4.00 30.92 -0.85
N THR A 670 4.98 31.21 -1.70
CA THR A 670 4.90 30.83 -3.12
C THR A 670 5.39 29.40 -3.32
N ILE A 671 4.65 28.62 -4.11
CA ILE A 671 5.10 27.32 -4.59
C ILE A 671 6.05 27.55 -5.77
N PRO A 672 7.25 26.93 -5.82
CA PRO A 672 8.16 27.01 -6.98
C PRO A 672 7.47 26.71 -8.30
N GLU A 673 7.78 27.48 -9.35
CA GLU A 673 7.11 27.34 -10.66
C GLU A 673 7.26 25.95 -11.26
N ILE A 674 8.44 25.33 -11.10
CA ILE A 674 8.69 23.96 -11.56
C ILE A 674 7.73 22.97 -10.90
N MET A 675 7.48 23.10 -9.58
CA MET A 675 6.53 22.24 -8.88
C MET A 675 5.09 22.48 -9.37
N GLN A 676 4.68 23.74 -9.56
CA GLN A 676 3.36 24.06 -10.09
C GLN A 676 3.17 23.49 -11.49
N THR A 677 4.20 23.54 -12.34
CA THR A 677 4.17 23.02 -13.70
C THR A 677 3.97 21.50 -13.68
N ARG A 678 4.76 20.78 -12.90
CA ARG A 678 4.64 19.32 -12.77
C ARG A 678 3.27 18.88 -12.25
N LEU A 679 2.73 19.61 -11.27
CA LEU A 679 1.39 19.34 -10.74
C LEU A 679 0.30 19.55 -11.82
N ARG A 680 0.35 20.65 -12.59
CA ARG A 680 -0.64 20.91 -13.65
C ARG A 680 -0.55 19.90 -14.79
N GLU A 681 0.66 19.52 -15.19
CA GLU A 681 0.90 18.52 -16.24
C GLU A 681 0.39 17.14 -15.79
N THR A 682 0.66 16.74 -14.55
CA THR A 682 0.10 15.51 -13.94
C THR A 682 -1.43 15.55 -13.94
N GLY A 683 -2.01 16.69 -13.57
CA GLY A 683 -3.46 16.89 -13.61
C GLY A 683 -4.04 16.82 -15.01
N HIS A 684 -3.31 17.30 -16.02
CA HIS A 684 -3.73 17.17 -17.43
C HIS A 684 -3.83 15.70 -17.84
N TRP A 685 -2.83 14.89 -17.52
CA TRP A 685 -2.85 13.45 -17.75
C TRP A 685 -4.00 12.77 -17.01
N LEU A 686 -4.24 13.13 -15.74
CA LEU A 686 -5.31 12.56 -14.91
C LEU A 686 -6.71 12.93 -15.37
N LYS A 687 -6.93 14.07 -16.03
CA LYS A 687 -8.22 14.42 -16.65
C LYS A 687 -8.63 13.39 -17.69
N THR A 688 -7.69 12.84 -18.42
CA THR A 688 -7.93 11.81 -19.43
C THR A 688 -7.96 10.42 -18.84
N ASN A 689 -7.03 10.10 -17.92
CA ASN A 689 -6.74 8.75 -17.48
C ASN A 689 -7.23 8.43 -16.07
N GLY A 690 -7.77 9.40 -15.34
CA GLY A 690 -8.11 9.26 -13.91
C GLY A 690 -9.14 8.17 -13.61
N GLU A 691 -10.00 7.79 -14.54
CA GLU A 691 -10.94 6.67 -14.33
C GLU A 691 -10.23 5.31 -14.16
N ALA A 692 -8.96 5.21 -14.60
CA ALA A 692 -8.12 4.03 -14.44
C ALA A 692 -7.27 4.07 -13.17
N ILE A 693 -7.32 5.18 -12.42
CA ILE A 693 -6.59 5.43 -11.18
C ILE A 693 -7.56 5.42 -9.98
N TYR A 694 -8.53 6.36 -9.96
CA TYR A 694 -9.45 6.52 -8.84
C TYR A 694 -10.53 5.44 -8.80
N ASP A 695 -10.97 5.08 -7.60
CA ASP A 695 -11.98 4.02 -7.39
C ASP A 695 -11.57 2.67 -7.98
N THR A 696 -10.29 2.45 -8.19
CA THR A 696 -9.77 1.17 -8.68
C THR A 696 -9.19 0.33 -7.55
N THR A 697 -9.08 -0.95 -7.82
CA THR A 697 -8.32 -1.90 -7.03
C THR A 697 -7.20 -2.49 -7.87
N TYR A 698 -6.24 -3.13 -7.22
CA TYR A 698 -5.25 -3.95 -7.92
C TYR A 698 -5.90 -5.16 -8.62
N TRP A 699 -5.27 -5.68 -9.65
CA TRP A 699 -5.67 -6.96 -10.22
C TRP A 699 -5.15 -8.11 -9.35
N SER A 700 -6.06 -8.97 -8.89
CA SER A 700 -5.74 -10.04 -7.95
C SER A 700 -4.77 -11.09 -8.49
N ARG A 701 -4.56 -11.16 -9.82
CA ARG A 701 -3.63 -12.11 -10.43
C ARG A 701 -2.20 -11.58 -10.47
N MET A 702 -2.03 -10.29 -10.75
CA MET A 702 -0.73 -9.65 -10.82
C MET A 702 -0.89 -8.12 -10.83
N ALA A 703 0.04 -7.40 -10.24
CA ALA A 703 0.10 -5.93 -10.31
C ALA A 703 0.76 -5.45 -11.60
N GLN A 704 1.75 -6.20 -12.09
CA GLN A 704 2.59 -5.84 -13.21
C GLN A 704 2.97 -7.06 -14.06
N LEU A 705 3.34 -6.81 -15.32
CA LEU A 705 3.91 -7.80 -16.23
C LEU A 705 5.11 -7.17 -16.96
N GLY A 706 6.30 -7.72 -16.72
CA GLY A 706 7.54 -7.11 -17.17
C GLY A 706 7.77 -5.73 -16.54
N GLU A 707 8.58 -4.92 -17.18
CA GLU A 707 8.91 -3.57 -16.73
C GLU A 707 7.82 -2.55 -17.08
N ASP A 708 7.11 -2.75 -18.20
CA ASP A 708 6.27 -1.72 -18.81
C ASP A 708 4.78 -1.82 -18.47
N LEU A 709 4.24 -2.98 -18.07
CA LEU A 709 2.80 -3.13 -17.92
C LEU A 709 2.36 -3.13 -16.46
N ARG A 710 1.30 -2.35 -16.18
CA ARG A 710 0.63 -2.27 -14.88
C ARG A 710 -0.87 -2.48 -15.05
N PHE A 711 -1.54 -2.94 -13.99
CA PHE A 711 -2.95 -3.30 -14.08
C PHE A 711 -3.76 -2.72 -12.93
N THR A 712 -4.94 -2.20 -13.27
CA THR A 712 -5.96 -1.80 -12.29
C THR A 712 -7.34 -2.30 -12.70
N VAL A 713 -8.22 -2.45 -11.71
CA VAL A 713 -9.59 -2.93 -11.92
C VAL A 713 -10.56 -1.93 -11.32
N ARG A 714 -11.53 -1.48 -12.09
CA ARG A 714 -12.70 -0.78 -11.54
C ARG A 714 -13.82 -1.80 -11.40
N PRO A 715 -14.17 -2.22 -10.17
CA PRO A 715 -15.09 -3.34 -9.94
C PRO A 715 -16.41 -3.17 -10.70
N ASN A 716 -16.87 -4.26 -11.34
CA ASN A 716 -18.09 -4.30 -12.15
C ASN A 716 -18.13 -3.38 -13.39
N LYS A 717 -17.05 -2.70 -13.73
CA LYS A 717 -17.04 -1.72 -14.84
C LYS A 717 -16.00 -2.02 -15.90
N ALA A 718 -14.71 -2.09 -15.49
CA ALA A 718 -13.63 -2.18 -16.47
C ALA A 718 -12.35 -2.77 -15.87
N PHE A 719 -11.52 -3.27 -16.73
CA PHE A 719 -10.14 -3.62 -16.48
C PHE A 719 -9.23 -2.68 -17.26
N TYR A 720 -8.14 -2.21 -16.65
CA TYR A 720 -7.21 -1.30 -17.29
C TYR A 720 -5.82 -1.90 -17.39
N ILE A 721 -5.19 -1.67 -18.56
CA ILE A 721 -3.80 -2.01 -18.85
C ILE A 721 -3.08 -0.68 -19.05
N HIS A 722 -2.10 -0.40 -18.22
CA HIS A 722 -1.25 0.78 -18.31
C HIS A 722 0.08 0.36 -18.94
N SER A 723 0.40 0.93 -20.10
CA SER A 723 1.70 0.76 -20.77
C SER A 723 2.57 1.96 -20.44
N LEU A 724 3.63 1.75 -19.64
CA LEU A 724 4.59 2.80 -19.26
C LEU A 724 5.44 3.23 -20.46
N ALA A 725 5.68 2.32 -21.40
CA ALA A 725 6.33 2.64 -22.67
C ALA A 725 5.30 2.86 -23.80
N GLU A 726 5.65 3.69 -24.80
CA GLU A 726 4.83 3.83 -26.01
C GLU A 726 4.65 2.46 -26.68
N PRO A 727 3.42 2.00 -26.87
CA PRO A 727 3.18 0.71 -27.49
C PRO A 727 3.53 0.70 -28.96
N GLY A 728 3.94 -0.45 -29.50
CA GLY A 728 4.10 -0.67 -30.94
C GLY A 728 2.75 -0.65 -31.70
N ALA A 729 2.77 -1.11 -32.95
CA ALA A 729 1.53 -1.28 -33.74
C ALA A 729 0.58 -2.32 -33.13
N THR A 730 1.09 -3.15 -32.22
CA THR A 730 0.32 -4.09 -31.40
C THR A 730 0.85 -4.05 -29.98
N LEU A 731 -0.06 -4.17 -29.00
CA LEU A 731 0.24 -4.44 -27.61
C LEU A 731 -0.10 -5.90 -27.31
N THR A 732 0.86 -6.67 -26.80
CA THR A 732 0.63 -8.05 -26.35
C THR A 732 0.79 -8.11 -24.83
N VAL A 733 -0.23 -8.65 -24.16
CA VAL A 733 -0.22 -8.94 -22.72
C VAL A 733 -0.21 -10.47 -22.56
N GLU A 734 0.91 -11.01 -22.11
CA GLU A 734 1.10 -12.45 -21.92
C GLU A 734 0.46 -12.92 -20.61
N ALA A 735 -0.81 -12.56 -20.43
CA ALA A 735 -1.63 -12.96 -19.29
C ALA A 735 -3.09 -13.13 -19.71
N ALA A 736 -3.84 -13.90 -18.92
CA ALA A 736 -5.27 -14.10 -19.11
C ALA A 736 -6.06 -12.87 -18.66
N VAL A 737 -6.02 -11.80 -19.48
CA VAL A 737 -6.81 -10.58 -19.26
C VAL A 737 -8.29 -10.94 -19.18
N PRO A 738 -9.08 -10.35 -18.25
CA PRO A 738 -10.50 -10.67 -18.07
C PRO A 738 -11.39 -10.08 -19.18
N VAL A 739 -11.13 -10.49 -20.41
CA VAL A 739 -11.85 -10.06 -21.63
C VAL A 739 -12.67 -11.22 -22.19
N ARG A 740 -13.79 -10.94 -22.80
CA ARG A 740 -14.63 -11.91 -23.52
C ARG A 740 -15.24 -11.30 -24.77
N ALA A 741 -15.75 -12.16 -25.65
CA ALA A 741 -16.44 -11.74 -26.86
C ALA A 741 -17.56 -10.74 -26.54
N GLY A 742 -17.55 -9.61 -27.24
CA GLY A 742 -18.50 -8.52 -27.08
C GLY A 742 -18.06 -7.40 -26.12
N ASP A 743 -16.97 -7.57 -25.39
CA ASP A 743 -16.37 -6.46 -24.62
C ASP A 743 -15.75 -5.45 -25.58
N LYS A 744 -15.83 -4.17 -25.20
CA LYS A 744 -15.26 -3.08 -25.95
C LYS A 744 -13.86 -2.76 -25.39
N VAL A 745 -12.87 -2.73 -26.27
CA VAL A 745 -11.53 -2.28 -25.93
C VAL A 745 -11.29 -0.90 -26.55
N THR A 746 -10.84 0.03 -25.73
CA THR A 746 -10.48 1.39 -26.14
C THR A 746 -9.13 1.77 -25.52
N MET A 747 -8.54 2.85 -25.97
CA MET A 747 -7.46 3.53 -25.27
C MET A 747 -7.99 4.87 -24.79
N LEU A 748 -7.74 5.24 -23.54
CA LEU A 748 -8.15 6.54 -23.02
C LEU A 748 -7.45 7.66 -23.80
N GLY A 749 -8.14 8.73 -24.08
CA GLY A 749 -7.69 9.79 -24.99
C GLY A 749 -7.89 9.50 -26.49
N TYR A 750 -8.33 8.28 -26.87
CA TYR A 750 -8.64 7.91 -28.24
C TYR A 750 -10.08 7.44 -28.36
N ASP A 751 -10.87 8.06 -29.22
CA ASP A 751 -12.34 7.94 -29.26
C ASP A 751 -12.87 6.69 -29.99
N ARG A 752 -12.01 5.92 -30.67
CA ARG A 752 -12.42 4.75 -31.44
C ARG A 752 -12.11 3.43 -30.73
N PRO A 753 -12.98 2.42 -30.90
CA PRO A 753 -12.67 1.08 -30.44
C PRO A 753 -11.42 0.52 -31.12
N LEU A 754 -10.67 -0.29 -30.36
CA LEU A 754 -9.50 -1.01 -30.87
C LEU A 754 -9.87 -2.46 -31.20
N ASN A 755 -9.26 -3.00 -32.24
CA ASN A 755 -9.36 -4.42 -32.54
C ASN A 755 -8.52 -5.21 -31.55
N TRP A 756 -9.08 -6.31 -31.06
CA TRP A 756 -8.39 -7.19 -30.15
C TRP A 756 -8.68 -8.65 -30.40
N ARG A 757 -7.81 -9.53 -29.91
CA ARG A 757 -7.94 -10.99 -29.98
C ARG A 757 -7.22 -11.64 -28.82
N THR A 758 -7.57 -12.89 -28.54
CA THR A 758 -6.82 -13.75 -27.64
C THR A 758 -6.10 -14.81 -28.45
N LYS A 759 -4.85 -15.10 -28.10
CA LYS A 759 -4.02 -16.12 -28.76
C LYS A 759 -3.13 -16.79 -27.72
N GLY A 760 -3.29 -18.12 -27.55
CA GLY A 760 -2.42 -18.87 -26.63
C GLY A 760 -2.45 -18.39 -25.19
N GLY A 761 -3.59 -17.88 -24.69
CA GLY A 761 -3.70 -17.30 -23.34
C GLY A 761 -3.25 -15.85 -23.23
N SER A 762 -2.65 -15.29 -24.28
CA SER A 762 -2.28 -13.85 -24.34
C SER A 762 -3.41 -13.02 -24.91
N PHE A 763 -3.47 -11.75 -24.48
CA PHE A 763 -4.37 -10.72 -25.02
C PHE A 763 -3.58 -9.80 -25.95
N VAL A 764 -4.08 -9.59 -27.16
CA VAL A 764 -3.41 -8.79 -28.20
C VAL A 764 -4.36 -7.69 -28.67
N VAL A 765 -3.87 -6.45 -28.69
CA VAL A 765 -4.61 -5.26 -29.17
C VAL A 765 -3.84 -4.62 -30.32
N ASP A 766 -4.55 -4.33 -31.42
CA ASP A 766 -3.99 -3.56 -32.52
C ASP A 766 -4.05 -2.05 -32.15
N VAL A 767 -2.90 -1.38 -32.19
CA VAL A 767 -2.74 0.02 -31.75
C VAL A 767 -2.41 0.91 -32.96
N PRO A 768 -3.41 1.56 -33.59
CA PRO A 768 -3.18 2.46 -34.71
C PRO A 768 -2.24 3.63 -34.34
N ALA A 769 -1.52 4.16 -35.31
CA ALA A 769 -0.64 5.31 -35.09
C ALA A 769 -1.36 6.51 -34.46
N ALA A 770 -2.62 6.76 -34.85
CA ALA A 770 -3.41 7.83 -34.26
C ALA A 770 -3.76 7.59 -32.77
N ALA A 771 -3.91 6.33 -32.33
CA ALA A 771 -4.08 6.01 -30.93
C ALA A 771 -2.77 6.22 -30.15
N ARG A 772 -1.63 5.76 -30.68
CA ARG A 772 -0.33 6.00 -30.05
C ARG A 772 -0.04 7.49 -29.85
N ALA A 773 -0.32 8.30 -30.89
CA ALA A 773 -0.10 9.75 -30.84
C ALA A 773 -1.09 10.49 -29.90
N ALA A 774 -2.17 9.86 -29.45
CA ALA A 774 -3.13 10.45 -28.52
C ALA A 774 -2.76 10.21 -27.04
N GLY A 775 -1.78 9.35 -26.75
CA GLY A 775 -1.27 9.10 -25.41
C GLY A 775 0.03 9.84 -25.14
N GLU A 776 0.31 10.09 -23.87
CA GLU A 776 1.57 10.66 -23.39
C GLU A 776 1.91 10.03 -22.03
N HIS A 777 3.17 9.96 -21.69
CA HIS A 777 3.71 9.38 -20.45
C HIS A 777 3.31 7.91 -20.22
N VAL A 778 2.02 7.61 -20.14
CA VAL A 778 1.45 6.25 -19.97
C VAL A 778 0.22 6.10 -20.87
N TRP A 779 0.20 5.04 -21.68
CA TRP A 779 -0.92 4.67 -22.57
C TRP A 779 -1.86 3.71 -21.85
N VAL A 780 -3.11 4.14 -21.62
CA VAL A 780 -4.07 3.39 -20.82
C VAL A 780 -5.11 2.71 -21.69
N PHE A 781 -5.10 1.39 -21.73
CA PHE A 781 -6.09 0.58 -22.44
C PHE A 781 -7.19 0.13 -21.47
N LYS A 782 -8.44 0.36 -21.87
CA LYS A 782 -9.64 0.01 -21.13
C LYS A 782 -10.34 -1.16 -21.80
N VAL A 783 -10.51 -2.23 -21.05
CA VAL A 783 -11.43 -3.33 -21.38
C VAL A 783 -12.75 -3.03 -20.67
N GLU A 784 -13.71 -2.45 -21.38
CA GLU A 784 -15.03 -2.12 -20.85
C GLU A 784 -15.90 -3.37 -20.84
N TRP A 785 -16.31 -3.76 -19.67
CA TRP A 785 -17.11 -4.96 -19.50
C TRP A 785 -18.55 -4.72 -19.91
N LYS A 786 -18.98 -5.46 -20.91
CA LYS A 786 -20.39 -5.49 -21.27
C LYS A 786 -21.16 -6.26 -20.21
N GLY A 787 -22.13 -5.62 -19.61
CA GLY A 787 -22.95 -6.14 -18.53
C GLY A 787 -23.73 -7.42 -18.88
#